data_dbc587b16177139ee48cffd791c92ebc
#
_entry.id   dbc587b16177139ee48cffd791c92ebc
#
_cell.length_a   1.000
_cell.length_b   1.000
_cell.length_c   1.000
_cell.angle_alpha   90.00
_cell.angle_beta   90.00
_cell.angle_gamma   90.00
#
_symmetry.space_group_name_H-M   'P 1'
#
loop_
_entity.id
_entity.type
_entity.pdbx_description
1 polymer ?
#
loop_
_entity_poly.entity_id
_entity_poly.type
_entity_poly.pdbx_seq_one_letter_code
_entity_poly.pdbx_strand_id
1 'polypeptide(L)'
;MQSLCDRWEFVSDWYDGFAVGEGEGERVRLPHTVKEIPQHYADSQSYQMVCGYRKKLTLDPALAGKRLFVQFDGAAHIATVYLNGKELATHRCGYTAFRVDITDAAVLDGENWLAVKLDTTENGEVPPFGFVIDYLTYGGLYREVWLDVREKSYIEDLYITTPDLTTLKIKPTLQNAEGCILLVELQKGERVLVKKAFTAGGVITISCPGVKSWDTERXXXXXXXXLLKIGRVMDTREVKVGFRTAEFKADGFYLNGKKTFLRGLNRHQCWPYVGYAVPERLQREDARILKQELACVAVRTSHYPQSQYFIDECDRLGLLVFTEIPGWQHIGGENWKDQAVENTREMVLQYRNHPSIVLWGVRINESQDDDEMYRRTNAAAHELDPSRATSGVRFLEKSHLLEDVYAYNDFSHTGDNPGCKPKHAVMSSRKKALLISEHNGHMYPTKAYDTWSHRQAQALRHAKVQSDAAADGGHVGCFGWCMFDYPTHKDFGSGDRVCYHGVMDAFRNPKPAAALYASQGEGTTVLTACTPMDIGDYPGGQIGDSAVLTNADSVRLYKNGNYVTTLRTGDYPGLPHPPMILDDIIGELLETKEGFDEKKADLLRACLLAVRKHGLAHLPPADLARMGVAMTKYGLTFADAQKLYGKYVGNWGGESTVWRLDALKGGEVVSSVTLCPSAKLHLEVTPSHTELTEGDTYDMAAVRVRILDEYGSPAPYAQLPVTFRLEGAAQLVGPEVTTAEGGMTGTYVKTTGETGTAVLTVTTSQTEAVRIAFTVGRKPER
;
A
#
# COMPACT_ATOMS: atom_id res chain seq x y z
N MET A 1 -26.73 -7.67 -7.48
CA MET A 1 -26.22 -6.91 -8.64
C MET A 1 -25.63 -7.87 -9.66
N GLN A 2 -25.79 -7.55 -10.93
CA GLN A 2 -25.28 -8.36 -12.03
C GLN A 2 -24.09 -7.65 -12.67
N SER A 3 -23.00 -8.38 -12.91
CA SER A 3 -21.82 -7.78 -13.51
C SER A 3 -22.06 -7.41 -14.97
N LEU A 4 -21.60 -6.24 -15.36
CA LEU A 4 -21.59 -5.79 -16.74
C LEU A 4 -20.17 -5.58 -17.24
N CYS A 5 -19.19 -6.32 -16.75
CA CYS A 5 -17.78 -6.07 -17.06
C CYS A 5 -17.32 -6.67 -18.38
N ASP A 6 -18.10 -7.59 -18.97
CA ASP A 6 -17.68 -8.28 -20.18
C ASP A 6 -18.31 -7.64 -21.42
N ARG A 7 -17.68 -7.88 -22.57
CA ARG A 7 -18.22 -7.51 -23.89
C ARG A 7 -18.48 -6.03 -24.07
N TRP A 8 -17.46 -5.23 -23.74
CA TRP A 8 -17.49 -3.81 -24.07
C TRP A 8 -16.73 -3.56 -25.37
N GLU A 9 -17.05 -2.43 -26.01
CA GLU A 9 -16.27 -1.90 -27.11
C GLU A 9 -15.70 -0.55 -26.72
N PHE A 10 -14.48 -0.29 -27.14
CA PHE A 10 -13.75 0.92 -26.78
C PHE A 10 -13.26 1.61 -28.05
N VAL A 11 -13.44 2.96 -28.11
CA VAL A 11 -12.79 3.78 -29.14
C VAL A 11 -12.02 4.89 -28.46
N SER A 12 -10.85 5.21 -29.03
CA SER A 12 -10.02 6.25 -28.45
C SER A 12 -10.49 7.67 -28.75
N ASP A 13 -11.41 7.83 -29.69
CA ASP A 13 -11.88 9.14 -30.11
C ASP A 13 -13.40 9.10 -30.22
N TRP A 14 -14.08 9.75 -29.29
CA TRP A 14 -15.53 9.71 -29.20
C TRP A 14 -16.19 10.37 -30.41
N TYR A 15 -17.30 9.80 -30.87
CA TYR A 15 -18.20 10.41 -31.81
C TYR A 15 -19.64 10.03 -31.43
N ASP A 16 -20.60 10.91 -31.71
CA ASP A 16 -21.94 10.72 -31.17
C ASP A 16 -22.62 9.45 -31.66
N GLY A 17 -22.37 9.05 -32.91
CA GLY A 17 -22.95 7.81 -33.41
C GLY A 17 -22.49 6.56 -32.66
N PHE A 18 -21.35 6.62 -31.96
CA PHE A 18 -20.89 5.49 -31.19
C PHE A 18 -21.89 5.11 -30.10
N ALA A 19 -22.61 6.10 -29.57
CA ALA A 19 -23.58 5.85 -28.49
C ALA A 19 -24.80 5.06 -28.95
N VAL A 20 -25.05 4.99 -30.27
CA VAL A 20 -26.18 4.22 -30.79
C VAL A 20 -25.73 3.06 -31.68
N GLY A 21 -24.50 2.64 -31.53
CA GLY A 21 -23.99 1.42 -32.16
C GLY A 21 -23.32 1.60 -33.50
N GLU A 22 -23.13 2.84 -33.97
CA GLU A 22 -22.46 3.07 -35.26
C GLU A 22 -20.95 2.83 -35.13
N GLY A 23 -20.36 2.40 -36.22
CA GLY A 23 -18.93 2.19 -36.29
C GLY A 23 -18.49 0.95 -35.53
N GLU A 24 -17.18 0.82 -35.38
CA GLU A 24 -16.58 -0.33 -34.72
C GLU A 24 -15.68 0.13 -33.58
N GLY A 25 -15.54 -0.72 -32.56
CA GLY A 25 -14.64 -0.47 -31.46
C GLY A 25 -13.85 -1.70 -31.12
N GLU A 26 -12.82 -1.50 -30.33
CA GLU A 26 -11.99 -2.60 -29.83
C GLU A 26 -12.73 -3.34 -28.73
N ARG A 27 -12.76 -4.66 -28.81
CA ARG A 27 -13.35 -5.48 -27.74
C ARG A 27 -12.49 -5.42 -26.49
N VAL A 28 -13.07 -5.07 -25.36
CA VAL A 28 -12.37 -4.97 -24.10
C VAL A 28 -13.22 -5.53 -22.96
N ARG A 29 -12.54 -5.88 -21.88
CA ARG A 29 -13.19 -6.29 -20.63
C ARG A 29 -12.76 -5.30 -19.54
N LEU A 30 -13.66 -5.08 -18.56
CA LEU A 30 -13.37 -4.18 -17.45
C LEU A 30 -12.83 -4.96 -16.27
N PRO A 31 -11.97 -4.40 -15.44
CA PRO A 31 -11.35 -3.07 -15.49
C PRO A 31 -10.45 -2.86 -16.71
N HIS A 32 -10.49 -1.64 -17.25
CA HIS A 32 -9.76 -1.33 -18.48
C HIS A 32 -9.03 -0.01 -18.35
N THR A 33 -7.81 0.05 -18.86
CA THR A 33 -7.05 1.30 -18.97
C THR A 33 -6.99 1.71 -20.44
N VAL A 34 -7.19 3.00 -20.72
CA VAL A 34 -7.23 3.45 -22.11
C VAL A 34 -5.91 3.26 -22.82
N LYS A 35 -4.81 3.19 -22.08
CA LYS A 35 -3.49 3.03 -22.67
C LYS A 35 -2.57 2.37 -21.65
N GLU A 36 -1.96 1.24 -22.03
CA GLU A 36 -0.87 0.69 -21.22
C GLU A 36 0.37 1.53 -21.46
N ILE A 37 1.13 1.79 -20.40
CA ILE A 37 2.30 2.65 -20.49
C ILE A 37 3.52 1.91 -19.96
N PRO A 38 4.72 2.30 -20.42
CA PRO A 38 5.93 1.68 -19.88
C PRO A 38 6.16 2.12 -18.44
N GLN A 39 6.94 1.33 -17.71
CA GLN A 39 7.28 1.69 -16.34
C GLN A 39 8.22 2.89 -16.28
N HIS A 40 9.10 3.03 -17.25
CA HIS A 40 10.09 4.10 -17.34
C HIS A 40 9.77 5.00 -18.50
N TYR A 41 10.06 6.30 -18.36
CA TYR A 41 9.88 7.29 -19.43
C TYR A 41 8.43 7.33 -19.92
N ALA A 42 7.48 7.19 -19.00
CA ALA A 42 6.08 7.27 -19.36
C ALA A 42 5.71 8.69 -19.77
N ASP A 43 4.83 8.79 -20.77
CA ASP A 43 4.35 10.08 -21.27
C ASP A 43 2.90 10.25 -20.84
N SER A 44 2.66 11.22 -19.97
CA SER A 44 1.32 11.46 -19.43
C SER A 44 0.32 11.90 -20.49
N GLN A 45 0.80 12.40 -21.65
CA GLN A 45 -0.10 12.74 -22.75
C GLN A 45 -0.66 11.50 -23.44
N SER A 46 0.01 10.36 -23.32
CA SER A 46 -0.38 9.18 -24.10
C SER A 46 -1.72 8.60 -23.70
N TYR A 47 -2.17 8.85 -22.46
CA TYR A 47 -3.46 8.32 -22.00
C TYR A 47 -4.54 9.39 -21.92
N GLN A 48 -4.26 10.63 -22.36
CA GLN A 48 -5.24 11.71 -22.28
C GLN A 48 -6.02 11.81 -23.58
N MET A 49 -7.32 11.66 -23.48
CA MET A 49 -8.19 11.60 -24.67
C MET A 49 -9.63 11.82 -24.25
N VAL A 50 -10.52 12.03 -25.23
CA VAL A 50 -11.96 11.94 -25.03
C VAL A 50 -12.40 10.70 -25.79
N CYS A 51 -12.65 9.63 -25.06
CA CYS A 51 -12.84 8.30 -25.63
C CYS A 51 -14.26 7.80 -25.37
N GLY A 52 -14.54 6.60 -25.86
CA GLY A 52 -15.85 6.01 -25.70
C GLY A 52 -15.82 4.55 -25.32
N TYR A 53 -16.75 4.15 -24.50
CA TYR A 53 -17.05 2.76 -24.16
C TYR A 53 -18.52 2.51 -24.48
N ARG A 54 -18.83 1.33 -24.98
CA ARG A 54 -20.25 0.95 -25.16
C ARG A 54 -20.43 -0.55 -24.97
N LYS A 55 -21.63 -0.88 -24.54
CA LYS A 55 -22.01 -2.27 -24.32
C LYS A 55 -23.47 -2.44 -24.73
N LYS A 56 -23.78 -3.56 -25.37
CA LYS A 56 -25.14 -3.90 -25.74
C LYS A 56 -25.80 -4.64 -24.59
N LEU A 57 -26.96 -4.16 -24.14
CA LEU A 57 -27.71 -4.79 -23.06
C LEU A 57 -29.04 -5.31 -23.62
N THR A 58 -29.31 -6.59 -23.37
CA THR A 58 -30.63 -7.15 -23.65
C THR A 58 -31.36 -7.26 -22.32
N LEU A 59 -32.49 -6.57 -22.20
CA LEU A 59 -33.24 -6.50 -20.95
C LEU A 59 -34.52 -7.32 -21.07
N ASP A 60 -34.72 -8.20 -20.09
CA ASP A 60 -35.84 -9.12 -20.05
C ASP A 60 -37.16 -8.35 -19.85
N PRO A 61 -38.23 -8.70 -20.57
CA PRO A 61 -39.53 -8.05 -20.30
C PRO A 61 -40.04 -8.26 -18.87
N ALA A 62 -39.55 -9.27 -18.15
CA ALA A 62 -39.92 -9.47 -16.75
C ALA A 62 -39.46 -8.32 -15.86
N LEU A 63 -38.57 -7.43 -16.35
CA LEU A 63 -38.13 -6.28 -15.58
C LEU A 63 -39.12 -5.13 -15.61
N ALA A 64 -40.25 -5.27 -16.29
CA ALA A 64 -41.25 -4.23 -16.31
C ALA A 64 -41.71 -3.90 -14.89
N GLY A 65 -41.79 -2.59 -14.62
CA GLY A 65 -42.19 -2.10 -13.31
C GLY A 65 -41.11 -2.06 -12.28
N LYS A 66 -39.93 -2.54 -12.60
CA LYS A 66 -38.80 -2.49 -11.67
C LYS A 66 -37.96 -1.25 -11.88
N ARG A 67 -37.11 -0.94 -10.89
CA ARG A 67 -36.14 0.14 -11.01
C ARG A 67 -34.83 -0.44 -11.51
N LEU A 68 -34.24 0.21 -12.49
CA LEU A 68 -33.01 -0.27 -13.12
C LEU A 68 -31.93 0.79 -12.98
N PHE A 69 -30.79 0.38 -12.42
CA PHE A 69 -29.65 1.27 -12.24
C PHE A 69 -28.41 0.62 -12.82
N VAL A 70 -27.52 1.46 -13.36
CA VAL A 70 -26.17 1.04 -13.71
C VAL A 70 -25.22 1.71 -12.71
N GLN A 71 -24.41 0.90 -12.04
CA GLN A 71 -23.45 1.41 -11.08
C GLN A 71 -22.05 1.29 -11.65
N PHE A 72 -21.32 2.40 -11.65
CA PHE A 72 -19.93 2.47 -12.06
C PHE A 72 -19.09 2.63 -10.81
N ASP A 73 -18.18 1.70 -10.57
CA ASP A 73 -17.32 1.79 -9.37
C ASP A 73 -16.18 2.78 -9.55
N GLY A 74 -15.77 3.06 -10.78
CA GLY A 74 -14.79 4.09 -11.04
C GLY A 74 -14.60 4.34 -12.52
N ALA A 75 -14.77 5.59 -12.93
CA ALA A 75 -14.63 6.00 -14.33
C ALA A 75 -13.74 7.24 -14.37
N ALA A 76 -12.51 7.10 -14.81
CA ALA A 76 -11.53 8.19 -14.74
C ALA A 76 -11.46 8.89 -16.10
N HIS A 77 -11.95 10.18 -16.18
CA HIS A 77 -12.27 10.99 -15.00
C HIS A 77 -13.63 11.67 -15.09
N ILE A 78 -14.01 12.22 -16.25
CA ILE A 78 -15.33 12.81 -16.41
C ILE A 78 -16.13 11.92 -17.35
N ALA A 79 -17.20 11.33 -16.82
CA ALA A 79 -17.98 10.32 -17.54
C ALA A 79 -19.37 10.86 -17.84
N THR A 80 -19.75 10.83 -19.11
CA THR A 80 -21.11 11.12 -19.53
C THR A 80 -21.74 9.83 -20.00
N VAL A 81 -22.85 9.43 -19.37
CA VAL A 81 -23.49 8.14 -19.60
C VAL A 81 -24.72 8.32 -20.47
N TYR A 82 -24.83 7.47 -21.50
CA TYR A 82 -25.93 7.46 -22.44
C TYR A 82 -26.61 6.11 -22.43
N LEU A 83 -27.95 6.12 -22.63
CA LEU A 83 -28.66 4.90 -22.97
C LEU A 83 -29.49 5.17 -24.22
N ASN A 84 -29.25 4.35 -25.24
CA ASN A 84 -29.94 4.48 -26.54
C ASN A 84 -29.82 5.90 -27.11
N GLY A 85 -28.63 6.48 -26.94
CA GLY A 85 -28.33 7.79 -27.44
C GLY A 85 -28.79 8.95 -26.60
N LYS A 86 -29.54 8.69 -25.52
CA LYS A 86 -30.00 9.73 -24.62
C LYS A 86 -29.03 9.94 -23.49
N GLU A 87 -28.58 11.16 -23.30
CA GLU A 87 -27.69 11.50 -22.20
C GLU A 87 -28.45 11.45 -20.87
N LEU A 88 -27.95 10.67 -19.92
CA LEU A 88 -28.62 10.48 -18.64
C LEU A 88 -27.93 11.18 -17.48
N ALA A 89 -26.60 11.23 -17.48
CA ALA A 89 -25.87 11.78 -16.33
C ALA A 89 -24.44 12.08 -16.72
N THR A 90 -23.84 13.03 -15.99
CA THR A 90 -22.39 13.29 -16.06
C THR A 90 -21.84 13.23 -14.65
N HIS A 91 -20.75 12.49 -14.47
CA HIS A 91 -20.08 12.36 -13.19
C HIS A 91 -18.64 12.87 -13.31
N ARG A 92 -18.24 13.70 -12.35
CA ARG A 92 -17.02 14.50 -12.48
C ARG A 92 -15.96 14.13 -11.46
N CYS A 93 -15.96 12.89 -10.99
CA CYS A 93 -14.92 12.41 -10.11
C CYS A 93 -14.47 11.02 -10.55
N GLY A 94 -13.18 10.87 -10.85
CA GLY A 94 -12.67 9.61 -11.34
C GLY A 94 -12.45 8.56 -10.26
N TYR A 95 -12.66 8.90 -8.98
CA TYR A 95 -12.22 8.05 -7.88
C TYR A 95 -13.35 7.60 -6.97
N THR A 96 -14.60 7.94 -7.30
CA THR A 96 -15.75 7.54 -6.50
C THR A 96 -16.76 6.80 -7.39
N ALA A 97 -17.56 5.95 -6.74
CA ALA A 97 -18.62 5.22 -7.45
C ALA A 97 -19.83 6.11 -7.67
N PHE A 98 -20.60 5.82 -8.72
CA PHE A 98 -21.84 6.52 -8.98
C PHE A 98 -22.84 5.60 -9.65
N ARG A 99 -24.13 5.94 -9.52
CA ARG A 99 -25.23 5.18 -10.07
C ARG A 99 -26.01 6.04 -11.03
N VAL A 100 -26.47 5.42 -12.12
CA VAL A 100 -27.29 6.09 -13.13
C VAL A 100 -28.61 5.34 -13.23
N ASP A 101 -29.72 6.06 -13.09
CA ASP A 101 -31.05 5.47 -13.21
C ASP A 101 -31.39 5.38 -14.71
N ILE A 102 -31.51 4.17 -15.22
CA ILE A 102 -31.81 3.94 -16.63
C ILE A 102 -33.26 3.51 -16.85
N THR A 103 -34.09 3.49 -15.81
CA THR A 103 -35.40 2.90 -15.86
C THR A 103 -36.27 3.44 -17.03
N ASP A 104 -36.35 4.78 -17.17
CA ASP A 104 -37.24 5.36 -18.17
C ASP A 104 -36.68 5.28 -19.58
N ALA A 105 -35.37 5.22 -19.74
CA ALA A 105 -34.75 5.18 -21.07
C ALA A 105 -34.60 3.75 -21.60
N ALA A 106 -34.78 2.74 -20.75
CA ALA A 106 -34.54 1.35 -21.11
C ALA A 106 -35.67 0.81 -21.97
N VAL A 107 -35.31 0.05 -23.00
CA VAL A 107 -36.24 -0.69 -23.83
C VAL A 107 -36.23 -2.13 -23.37
N LEU A 108 -37.38 -2.63 -22.90
CA LEU A 108 -37.49 -4.00 -22.47
C LEU A 108 -37.85 -4.89 -23.65
N ASP A 109 -37.44 -6.16 -23.58
CA ASP A 109 -37.64 -7.13 -24.66
C ASP A 109 -36.95 -6.67 -25.93
N GLY A 110 -35.76 -6.10 -25.78
CA GLY A 110 -34.98 -5.64 -26.90
C GLY A 110 -33.59 -5.26 -26.48
N GLU A 111 -32.83 -4.79 -27.44
CA GLU A 111 -31.45 -4.40 -27.22
C GLU A 111 -31.36 -2.94 -26.86
N ASN A 112 -30.43 -2.65 -25.97
CA ASN A 112 -30.12 -1.29 -25.54
C ASN A 112 -28.62 -1.03 -25.72
N TRP A 113 -28.28 0.21 -26.10
CA TRP A 113 -26.89 0.61 -26.13
C TRP A 113 -26.58 1.46 -24.92
N LEU A 114 -25.76 0.92 -24.02
CA LEU A 114 -25.19 1.67 -22.90
C LEU A 114 -23.85 2.21 -23.34
N ALA A 115 -23.66 3.52 -23.25
CA ALA A 115 -22.41 4.13 -23.71
C ALA A 115 -21.91 5.14 -22.70
N VAL A 116 -20.60 5.30 -22.66
CA VAL A 116 -19.92 6.27 -21.79
C VAL A 116 -18.95 7.07 -22.64
N LYS A 117 -19.15 8.39 -22.64
CA LYS A 117 -18.17 9.32 -23.18
C LYS A 117 -17.24 9.68 -22.03
N LEU A 118 -15.96 9.39 -22.17
CA LEU A 118 -15.05 9.50 -21.05
C LEU A 118 -13.90 10.44 -21.38
N ASP A 119 -13.79 11.51 -20.60
CA ASP A 119 -12.71 12.47 -20.71
C ASP A 119 -11.64 12.09 -19.71
N THR A 120 -10.50 11.61 -20.20
CA THR A 120 -9.38 11.20 -19.36
C THR A 120 -8.31 12.27 -19.27
N THR A 121 -8.55 13.45 -19.83
CA THR A 121 -7.55 14.52 -19.77
C THR A 121 -7.44 15.08 -18.36
N GLU A 122 -6.33 15.80 -18.13
CA GLU A 122 -6.13 16.50 -16.85
C GLU A 122 -6.89 17.81 -16.90
N ASN A 123 -8.21 17.69 -16.86
CA ASN A 123 -9.14 18.80 -17.05
C ASN A 123 -9.20 19.66 -15.78
N GLY A 124 -8.68 20.89 -15.88
CA GLY A 124 -8.57 21.78 -14.72
C GLY A 124 -9.87 22.23 -14.11
N GLU A 125 -11.00 21.85 -14.67
CA GLU A 125 -12.30 22.20 -14.12
C GLU A 125 -12.68 21.37 -12.90
N VAL A 126 -12.01 20.25 -12.65
CA VAL A 126 -12.37 19.35 -11.57
C VAL A 126 -11.12 18.89 -10.79
N PRO A 127 -11.27 18.61 -9.46
CA PRO A 127 -10.17 17.99 -8.74
C PRO A 127 -9.85 16.61 -9.31
N PRO A 128 -8.58 16.19 -9.28
CA PRO A 128 -7.41 16.83 -8.68
C PRO A 128 -6.69 17.82 -9.59
N PHE A 129 -7.26 18.17 -10.71
CA PHE A 129 -6.57 18.82 -11.80
C PHE A 129 -6.57 20.35 -11.68
N GLY A 130 -5.72 20.99 -12.48
CA GLY A 130 -5.55 22.42 -12.52
C GLY A 130 -4.10 22.85 -12.47
N PHE A 131 -3.21 21.93 -12.07
CA PHE A 131 -1.78 22.17 -12.01
C PHE A 131 -1.10 20.81 -12.09
N VAL A 132 0.20 20.80 -12.33
CA VAL A 132 0.93 19.54 -12.44
C VAL A 132 0.95 18.82 -11.07
N ILE A 133 0.65 17.54 -11.09
CA ILE A 133 0.62 16.72 -9.87
C ILE A 133 1.72 15.66 -9.96
N ASP A 134 2.13 15.13 -8.81
CA ASP A 134 3.30 14.25 -8.80
C ASP A 134 2.98 12.78 -8.99
N TYR A 135 1.84 12.48 -9.60
CA TYR A 135 1.49 11.10 -9.94
C TYR A 135 0.68 11.11 -11.24
N LEU A 136 0.67 9.96 -11.92
CA LEU A 136 -0.12 9.83 -13.13
C LEU A 136 -1.55 9.46 -12.77
N THR A 137 -2.50 9.93 -13.58
CA THR A 137 -3.91 9.73 -13.30
C THR A 137 -4.59 8.74 -14.25
N TYR A 138 -3.88 8.30 -15.26
CA TYR A 138 -4.34 7.25 -16.17
C TYR A 138 -5.73 7.60 -16.72
N GLY A 139 -6.53 6.59 -17.03
CA GLY A 139 -7.89 6.81 -17.51
C GLY A 139 -8.54 5.52 -17.96
N GLY A 140 -9.87 5.50 -17.90
CA GLY A 140 -10.63 4.36 -18.34
C GLY A 140 -11.76 4.02 -17.40
N LEU A 141 -12.59 3.07 -17.83
CA LEU A 141 -13.50 2.40 -16.91
C LEU A 141 -12.64 1.38 -16.16
N TYR A 142 -11.98 1.86 -15.12
CA TYR A 142 -10.92 1.09 -14.48
C TYR A 142 -11.38 0.31 -13.26
N ARG A 143 -12.67 0.39 -12.95
CA ARG A 143 -13.31 -0.43 -11.93
C ARG A 143 -14.56 -1.05 -12.52
N GLU A 144 -15.21 -1.90 -11.75
CA GLU A 144 -16.32 -2.70 -12.23
C GLU A 144 -17.56 -1.88 -12.49
N VAL A 145 -18.43 -2.43 -13.36
CA VAL A 145 -19.73 -1.85 -13.71
C VAL A 145 -20.80 -2.92 -13.47
N TRP A 146 -21.92 -2.51 -12.90
CA TRP A 146 -22.97 -3.42 -12.45
C TRP A 146 -24.34 -2.96 -12.92
N LEU A 147 -25.23 -3.93 -13.17
CA LEU A 147 -26.66 -3.66 -13.32
C LEU A 147 -27.32 -3.99 -11.99
N ASP A 148 -28.04 -3.02 -11.44
CA ASP A 148 -28.70 -3.16 -10.14
C ASP A 148 -30.19 -3.05 -10.39
N VAL A 149 -30.90 -4.19 -10.24
CA VAL A 149 -32.34 -4.28 -10.45
C VAL A 149 -33.01 -4.29 -9.10
N ARG A 150 -33.97 -3.39 -8.89
CA ARG A 150 -34.69 -3.26 -7.63
C ARG A 150 -36.18 -3.26 -7.86
N GLU A 151 -36.94 -3.75 -6.87
CA GLU A 151 -38.38 -3.55 -6.85
C GLU A 151 -38.64 -2.05 -6.63
N LYS A 152 -39.91 -1.63 -6.79
CA LYS A 152 -40.26 -0.23 -6.52
C LYS A 152 -39.99 0.13 -5.05
N SER A 153 -40.19 -0.82 -4.13
CA SER A 153 -39.85 -0.63 -2.73
C SER A 153 -38.48 -1.26 -2.49
N TYR A 154 -37.50 -0.45 -2.10
CA TYR A 154 -36.16 -0.99 -1.93
C TYR A 154 -35.35 -0.21 -0.90
N ILE A 155 -34.27 -0.82 -0.47
CA ILE A 155 -33.30 -0.27 0.47
C ILE A 155 -32.27 0.50 -0.36
N GLU A 156 -32.30 1.83 -0.29
CA GLU A 156 -31.35 2.63 -1.04
C GLU A 156 -29.99 2.62 -0.36
N ASP A 157 -29.97 2.75 0.96
CA ASP A 157 -28.71 2.76 1.71
C ASP A 157 -28.99 2.41 3.17
N LEU A 158 -27.95 1.89 3.82
CA LEU A 158 -27.98 1.61 5.25
C LEU A 158 -26.73 2.25 5.86
N TYR A 159 -26.94 3.19 6.78
CA TYR A 159 -25.83 3.77 7.52
C TYR A 159 -25.75 3.07 8.87
N ILE A 160 -24.66 2.35 9.09
CA ILE A 160 -24.52 1.48 10.24
C ILE A 160 -23.36 1.97 11.10
N THR A 161 -23.65 2.17 12.40
CA THR A 161 -22.61 2.56 13.34
C THR A 161 -22.63 1.63 14.53
N THR A 162 -21.51 1.59 15.24
CA THR A 162 -21.36 0.80 16.47
C THR A 162 -20.92 1.77 17.56
N PRO A 163 -21.88 2.42 18.24
CA PRO A 163 -21.52 3.43 19.25
C PRO A 163 -20.76 2.87 20.44
N ASP A 164 -20.91 1.57 20.67
CA ASP A 164 -20.05 0.84 21.60
C ASP A 164 -19.84 -0.56 21.05
N LEU A 165 -19.21 -1.44 21.82
CA LEU A 165 -18.78 -2.72 21.29
C LEU A 165 -19.91 -3.75 21.16
N THR A 166 -21.11 -3.44 21.64
CA THR A 166 -22.21 -4.38 21.60
C THR A 166 -23.52 -3.79 21.08
N THR A 167 -23.50 -2.56 20.61
CA THR A 167 -24.71 -1.89 20.11
C THR A 167 -24.57 -1.61 18.61
N LEU A 168 -25.61 -1.93 17.86
CA LEU A 168 -25.71 -1.67 16.44
C LEU A 168 -26.76 -0.60 16.21
N LYS A 169 -26.40 0.45 15.47
CA LYS A 169 -27.33 1.53 15.16
C LYS A 169 -27.41 1.64 13.65
N ILE A 170 -28.64 1.59 13.11
CA ILE A 170 -28.87 1.58 11.68
C ILE A 170 -29.78 2.73 11.30
N LYS A 171 -29.35 3.54 10.33
CA LYS A 171 -30.19 4.59 9.75
C LYS A 171 -30.45 4.18 8.29
N PRO A 172 -31.61 3.59 8.00
CA PRO A 172 -31.91 3.18 6.64
C PRO A 172 -32.39 4.34 5.79
N THR A 173 -32.09 4.30 4.51
CA THR A 173 -32.70 5.16 3.50
C THR A 173 -33.49 4.25 2.59
N LEU A 174 -34.81 4.37 2.62
CA LEU A 174 -35.72 3.48 1.91
C LEU A 174 -36.52 4.24 0.88
N GLN A 175 -36.89 3.54 -0.21
CA GLN A 175 -37.71 4.12 -1.27
C GLN A 175 -39.02 3.34 -1.33
N ASN A 176 -40.15 4.08 -1.34
CA ASN A 176 -41.48 3.49 -1.43
C ASN A 176 -41.70 2.37 -0.44
N ALA A 177 -41.29 2.60 0.81
CA ALA A 177 -41.34 1.55 1.83
C ALA A 177 -42.56 1.65 2.74
N GLU A 178 -43.54 2.48 2.43
CA GLU A 178 -44.76 2.64 3.20
C GLU A 178 -45.45 1.28 3.33
N GLY A 179 -45.79 0.87 4.55
CA GLY A 179 -46.41 -0.41 4.79
C GLY A 179 -45.46 -1.59 4.82
N CYS A 180 -44.16 -1.32 4.70
CA CYS A 180 -43.18 -2.40 4.74
C CYS A 180 -42.63 -2.57 6.16
N ILE A 181 -42.05 -3.74 6.38
CA ILE A 181 -41.33 -4.06 7.62
C ILE A 181 -39.87 -4.31 7.25
N LEU A 182 -38.98 -3.72 8.02
CA LEU A 182 -37.55 -3.96 7.86
C LEU A 182 -37.12 -5.04 8.82
N LEU A 183 -36.69 -6.18 8.28
CA LEU A 183 -36.20 -7.29 9.08
C LEU A 183 -34.69 -7.24 9.09
N VAL A 184 -34.11 -7.18 10.30
CA VAL A 184 -32.67 -7.08 10.46
C VAL A 184 -32.16 -8.36 11.09
N GLU A 185 -31.19 -8.99 10.43
CA GLU A 185 -30.49 -10.15 10.96
C GLU A 185 -29.01 -9.84 11.05
N LEU A 186 -28.44 -10.15 12.21
CA LEU A 186 -26.98 -10.12 12.37
C LEU A 186 -26.49 -11.55 12.35
N GLN A 187 -25.60 -11.87 11.42
CA GLN A 187 -25.10 -13.22 11.23
C GLN A 187 -23.61 -13.29 11.34
N LYS A 188 -23.10 -14.39 11.86
CA LYS A 188 -21.70 -14.75 11.83
C LYS A 188 -21.63 -16.09 11.10
N GLY A 189 -21.17 -16.08 9.85
CA GLY A 189 -21.28 -17.24 8.99
C GLY A 189 -22.75 -17.59 8.77
N GLU A 190 -23.14 -18.81 9.05
CA GLU A 190 -24.54 -19.24 8.91
C GLU A 190 -25.33 -19.07 10.19
N ARG A 191 -24.66 -18.67 11.27
CA ARG A 191 -25.31 -18.55 12.58
C ARG A 191 -25.96 -17.18 12.71
N VAL A 192 -27.26 -17.16 13.03
CA VAL A 192 -27.99 -15.91 13.28
C VAL A 192 -27.82 -15.54 14.75
N LEU A 193 -27.22 -14.38 15.00
CA LEU A 193 -26.97 -13.91 16.35
C LEU A 193 -28.13 -13.07 16.88
N VAL A 194 -28.74 -12.24 16.03
CA VAL A 194 -29.84 -11.38 16.40
C VAL A 194 -30.78 -11.29 15.20
N LYS A 195 -32.08 -11.33 15.47
CA LYS A 195 -33.10 -11.17 14.43
C LYS A 195 -34.24 -10.34 14.98
N LYS A 196 -34.51 -9.19 14.38
CA LYS A 196 -35.57 -8.31 14.84
C LYS A 196 -36.27 -7.65 13.66
N ALA A 197 -37.53 -7.30 13.85
CA ALA A 197 -38.35 -6.66 12.82
C ALA A 197 -38.74 -5.26 13.30
N PHE A 198 -38.75 -4.32 12.36
CA PHE A 198 -39.08 -2.92 12.63
C PHE A 198 -40.03 -2.40 11.57
N THR A 199 -40.89 -1.46 11.96
CA THR A 199 -41.64 -0.69 10.99
C THR A 199 -40.66 0.10 10.14
N ALA A 200 -40.86 0.12 8.83
CA ALA A 200 -39.94 0.79 7.94
C ALA A 200 -39.89 2.30 8.25
N GLY A 201 -38.70 2.81 8.38
CA GLY A 201 -38.44 4.21 8.67
C GLY A 201 -37.84 4.40 10.05
N GLY A 202 -37.16 5.52 10.22
CA GLY A 202 -36.55 5.87 11.49
C GLY A 202 -35.24 5.16 11.78
N VAL A 203 -34.59 5.59 12.85
CA VAL A 203 -33.30 5.01 13.27
C VAL A 203 -33.56 3.80 14.15
N ILE A 204 -32.80 2.75 13.94
CA ILE A 204 -32.93 1.47 14.65
C ILE A 204 -31.73 1.29 15.55
N THR A 205 -31.98 0.90 16.81
CA THR A 205 -30.93 0.57 17.77
C THR A 205 -31.14 -0.86 18.24
N ILE A 206 -30.10 -1.68 18.14
CA ILE A 206 -30.17 -3.09 18.49
C ILE A 206 -29.04 -3.44 19.43
N SER A 207 -29.40 -4.11 20.56
CA SER A 207 -28.38 -4.66 21.44
C SER A 207 -27.94 -6.02 20.91
N CYS A 208 -26.62 -6.21 20.86
CA CYS A 208 -26.01 -7.45 20.35
C CYS A 208 -25.05 -8.01 21.38
N PRO A 209 -25.55 -8.50 22.52
CA PRO A 209 -24.63 -8.99 23.55
C PRO A 209 -23.89 -10.21 23.07
N GLY A 210 -22.64 -10.33 23.47
CA GLY A 210 -21.82 -11.48 23.13
C GLY A 210 -21.14 -11.41 21.78
N VAL A 211 -21.36 -10.35 20.99
CA VAL A 211 -20.60 -10.22 19.72
C VAL A 211 -19.14 -9.93 20.04
N LYS A 212 -18.27 -10.40 19.16
CA LYS A 212 -16.85 -10.12 19.30
C LYS A 212 -16.49 -8.85 18.57
N SER A 213 -15.64 -8.06 19.21
CA SER A 213 -15.22 -6.78 18.64
C SER A 213 -14.25 -7.00 17.48
N TRP A 214 -14.23 -6.02 16.60
CA TRP A 214 -13.29 -5.95 15.49
C TRP A 214 -12.09 -5.09 15.91
N ASP A 215 -10.89 -5.55 15.58
CA ASP A 215 -9.70 -4.73 15.78
C ASP A 215 -8.62 -5.17 14.80
N THR A 216 -7.40 -4.69 14.99
CA THR A 216 -6.32 -4.99 14.04
C THR A 216 -5.83 -6.43 14.14
N GLU A 217 -6.28 -7.18 15.13
CA GLU A 217 -5.87 -8.58 15.31
C GLU A 217 -7.05 -9.54 15.11
N ARG A 218 -8.28 -9.05 15.24
CA ARG A 218 -9.46 -9.90 15.09
C ARG A 218 -10.44 -9.27 14.11
N UNK A 219 -10.63 -9.86 13.09
CA UNK A 219 -11.42 -9.22 12.09
C UNK A 219 -12.74 -9.91 11.95
N UNK A 220 -13.73 -9.67 12.78
CA UNK A 220 -15.02 -10.25 12.78
C UNK A 220 -16.07 -9.35 12.19
N UNK A 221 -16.81 -9.71 11.08
CA UNK A 221 -17.82 -8.95 10.47
C UNK A 221 -19.04 -9.78 10.25
N UNK A 222 -20.29 -9.23 10.25
CA UNK A 222 -21.56 -9.86 10.13
C UNK A 222 -22.54 -9.03 9.39
N UNK A 223 -23.67 -9.35 8.80
CA UNK A 223 -24.50 -8.61 8.01
C UNK A 223 -25.88 -8.99 7.82
N UNK A 224 -26.79 -8.28 7.33
CA UNK A 224 -27.92 -8.46 6.63
C UNK A 224 -29.16 -7.71 6.94
N UNK A 225 -29.88 -7.38 5.96
CA UNK A 225 -31.09 -6.71 6.11
C UNK A 225 -32.06 -7.11 5.05
N UNK A 226 -33.12 -7.22 5.32
CA UNK A 226 -34.17 -7.61 4.45
C UNK A 226 -35.38 -6.71 4.62
N LEU A 227 -36.08 -6.27 3.49
CA LEU A 227 -37.28 -5.44 3.45
C LEU A 227 -38.46 -6.32 3.03
N LEU A 228 -39.41 -6.45 3.92
CA LEU A 228 -40.58 -7.30 3.69
C LEU A 228 -41.83 -6.45 3.56
N LYS A 229 -42.68 -6.78 2.60
CA LYS A 229 -44.01 -6.21 2.48
C LYS A 229 -45.04 -7.31 2.53
N ILE A 230 -45.75 -7.41 3.61
CA ILE A 230 -46.83 -8.37 3.90
C ILE A 230 -46.57 -9.73 3.23
N GLY A 231 -45.66 -10.50 3.84
CA GLY A 231 -45.39 -11.87 3.41
C GLY A 231 -44.57 -12.04 2.14
N ARG A 232 -44.06 -10.93 1.60
CA ARG A 232 -43.24 -10.96 0.39
C ARG A 232 -41.98 -10.13 0.60
N VAL A 233 -40.84 -10.71 0.26
CA VAL A 233 -39.56 -9.99 0.33
C VAL A 233 -39.45 -9.03 -0.86
N MET A 234 -39.35 -7.74 -0.59
CA MET A 234 -39.22 -6.74 -1.66
C MET A 234 -37.76 -6.49 -1.99
N ASP A 235 -36.88 -6.52 -1.01
CA ASP A 235 -35.48 -6.21 -1.23
C ASP A 235 -34.64 -6.80 -0.13
N THR A 236 -33.38 -7.10 -0.43
CA THR A 236 -32.41 -7.61 0.53
C THR A 236 -31.09 -6.86 0.35
N ARG A 237 -30.48 -6.49 1.46
CA ARG A 237 -29.20 -5.83 1.42
C ARG A 237 -28.29 -6.42 2.51
N GLU A 238 -27.08 -6.82 2.13
CA GLU A 238 -26.08 -7.32 3.06
C GLU A 238 -24.98 -6.30 3.23
N VAL A 239 -24.60 -6.03 4.49
CA VAL A 239 -23.50 -5.16 4.82
C VAL A 239 -22.64 -5.87 5.85
N LYS A 240 -21.33 -5.91 5.64
CA LYS A 240 -20.42 -6.44 6.63
C LYS A 240 -20.20 -5.40 7.71
N VAL A 241 -20.26 -5.83 8.95
CA VAL A 241 -20.21 -4.93 10.12
C VAL A 241 -19.09 -5.40 11.05
N GLY A 242 -18.26 -4.46 11.48
CA GLY A 242 -17.28 -4.73 12.53
C GLY A 242 -17.60 -3.87 13.75
N PHE A 243 -17.76 -4.51 14.90
CA PHE A 243 -18.07 -3.78 16.14
C PHE A 243 -16.77 -3.21 16.69
N ARG A 244 -16.63 -1.89 16.62
CA ARG A 244 -15.44 -1.23 17.14
C ARG A 244 -15.75 0.21 17.47
N THR A 245 -14.91 0.80 18.31
CA THR A 245 -14.89 2.25 18.54
C THR A 245 -13.51 2.77 18.15
N ALA A 246 -13.47 3.96 17.55
CA ALA A 246 -12.22 4.58 17.11
C ALA A 246 -12.26 6.04 17.50
N GLU A 247 -11.29 6.48 18.29
CA GLU A 247 -11.29 7.82 18.83
C GLU A 247 -9.90 8.44 18.76
N PHE A 248 -9.83 9.67 18.25
CA PHE A 248 -8.59 10.44 18.23
C PHE A 248 -8.62 11.43 19.39
N LYS A 249 -7.63 11.32 20.29
CA LYS A 249 -7.44 12.24 21.39
C LYS A 249 -6.09 12.94 21.22
N ALA A 250 -5.89 14.00 21.99
CA ALA A 250 -4.63 14.75 21.88
C ALA A 250 -3.41 13.85 22.14
N ASP A 251 -3.57 12.84 22.99
CA ASP A 251 -2.43 11.98 23.37
C ASP A 251 -2.37 10.66 22.62
N GLY A 252 -3.30 10.38 21.72
CA GLY A 252 -3.22 9.11 20.99
C GLY A 252 -4.50 8.77 20.26
N PHE A 253 -4.39 7.75 19.43
CA PHE A 253 -5.54 7.13 18.79
C PHE A 253 -5.92 5.89 19.61
N TYR A 254 -7.20 5.72 19.86
CA TYR A 254 -7.71 4.63 20.69
C TYR A 254 -8.68 3.78 19.90
N LEU A 255 -8.35 2.52 19.76
CA LEU A 255 -9.23 1.54 19.10
C LEU A 255 -9.79 0.63 20.18
N ASN A 256 -11.13 0.65 20.34
CA ASN A 256 -11.81 -0.09 21.39
C ASN A 256 -11.27 0.25 22.77
N GLY A 257 -10.91 1.52 22.95
CA GLY A 257 -10.37 2.00 24.20
C GLY A 257 -8.90 1.75 24.42
N LYS A 258 -8.24 1.05 23.50
CA LYS A 258 -6.82 0.72 23.63
C LYS A 258 -5.99 1.66 22.78
N LYS A 259 -5.00 2.29 23.38
CA LYS A 259 -4.11 3.21 22.66
C LYS A 259 -3.32 2.44 21.61
N THR A 260 -3.40 2.89 20.37
CA THR A 260 -2.80 2.21 19.21
C THR A 260 -2.06 3.24 18.39
N PHE A 261 -0.75 3.06 18.22
CA PHE A 261 0.03 3.96 17.37
C PHE A 261 -0.20 3.57 15.92
N LEU A 262 -0.58 4.55 15.09
CA LEU A 262 -0.91 4.29 13.69
C LEU A 262 0.35 4.31 12.84
N ARG A 263 1.08 3.21 12.85
CA ARG A 263 2.29 3.06 12.04
C ARG A 263 1.91 2.49 10.68
N GLY A 264 2.28 3.19 9.62
CA GLY A 264 1.91 2.71 8.32
C GLY A 264 2.64 3.35 7.17
N LEU A 265 2.07 3.18 6.00
CA LEU A 265 2.60 3.67 4.75
C LEU A 265 1.51 4.33 3.94
N ASN A 266 1.92 5.17 3.00
CA ASN A 266 1.05 5.70 1.97
C ASN A 266 1.00 4.73 0.80
N ARG A 267 -0.16 4.63 0.16
CA ARG A 267 -0.33 3.78 -1.02
C ARG A 267 -1.01 4.55 -2.15
N HIS A 268 -0.35 4.61 -3.31
CA HIS A 268 -1.02 4.88 -4.58
C HIS A 268 -1.66 3.57 -5.06
N GLN A 269 -2.58 3.64 -6.01
CA GLN A 269 -3.29 2.43 -6.45
C GLN A 269 -2.79 1.87 -7.78
N CYS A 270 -1.71 2.42 -8.32
CA CYS A 270 -1.26 2.01 -9.65
C CYS A 270 -0.42 0.73 -9.60
N TRP A 271 -0.38 0.05 -10.76
CA TRP A 271 0.41 -1.14 -11.00
C TRP A 271 1.16 -0.98 -12.33
N PRO A 272 2.31 -1.59 -12.49
CA PRO A 272 3.08 -1.43 -13.74
C PRO A 272 2.25 -1.75 -14.97
N TYR A 273 2.40 -0.93 -15.99
CA TYR A 273 1.81 -1.04 -17.32
C TYR A 273 0.32 -0.73 -17.35
N VAL A 274 -0.45 -1.21 -16.41
CA VAL A 274 -1.92 -1.13 -16.47
C VAL A 274 -2.50 0.02 -15.66
N GLY A 275 -1.64 0.79 -15.01
CA GLY A 275 -2.11 1.94 -14.25
C GLY A 275 -3.07 1.52 -13.14
N TYR A 276 -4.29 2.07 -13.20
CA TYR A 276 -5.30 1.81 -12.17
C TYR A 276 -6.13 0.55 -12.42
N ALA A 277 -6.02 -0.05 -13.62
CA ALA A 277 -6.98 -1.07 -14.04
C ALA A 277 -6.50 -2.48 -13.67
N VAL A 278 -6.84 -2.90 -12.46
CA VAL A 278 -6.53 -4.25 -12.01
C VAL A 278 -7.79 -4.90 -11.44
N PRO A 279 -7.89 -6.24 -11.52
CA PRO A 279 -9.07 -6.93 -11.00
C PRO A 279 -9.05 -7.03 -9.49
N GLU A 280 -10.14 -7.57 -8.94
CA GLU A 280 -10.35 -7.68 -7.51
C GLU A 280 -9.16 -8.28 -6.77
N ARG A 281 -8.61 -9.39 -7.30
CA ARG A 281 -7.54 -10.12 -6.61
C ARG A 281 -6.31 -9.25 -6.37
N LEU A 282 -5.99 -8.35 -7.32
CA LEU A 282 -4.82 -7.49 -7.14
C LEU A 282 -5.11 -6.28 -6.27
N GLN A 283 -6.36 -5.80 -6.24
CA GLN A 283 -6.72 -4.78 -5.27
C GLN A 283 -6.55 -5.33 -3.86
N ARG A 284 -7.00 -6.56 -3.63
CA ARG A 284 -6.86 -7.21 -2.32
C ARG A 284 -5.40 -7.51 -1.98
N GLU A 285 -4.59 -7.81 -3.00
CA GLU A 285 -3.21 -8.20 -2.79
C GLU A 285 -2.39 -7.08 -2.12
N ASP A 286 -2.62 -5.82 -2.50
CA ASP A 286 -1.88 -4.72 -1.85
C ASP A 286 -2.22 -4.60 -0.37
N ALA A 287 -3.48 -4.85 0.01
CA ALA A 287 -3.83 -4.84 1.43
C ALA A 287 -3.13 -5.98 2.16
N ARG A 288 -3.06 -7.16 1.55
CA ARG A 288 -2.35 -8.29 2.13
C ARG A 288 -0.86 -7.97 2.32
N ILE A 289 -0.25 -7.36 1.30
CA ILE A 289 1.17 -7.01 1.38
C ILE A 289 1.40 -6.01 2.51
N LEU A 290 0.57 -4.98 2.59
CA LEU A 290 0.72 -3.97 3.64
C LEU A 290 0.59 -4.59 5.03
N LYS A 291 -0.39 -5.45 5.22
CA LYS A 291 -0.64 -6.04 6.54
C LYS A 291 0.33 -7.17 6.85
N GLN A 292 0.49 -8.11 5.93
CA GLN A 292 1.20 -9.37 6.22
C GLN A 292 2.68 -9.32 5.90
N GLU A 293 3.09 -8.60 4.85
CA GLU A 293 4.51 -8.50 4.51
C GLU A 293 5.17 -7.29 5.17
N LEU A 294 4.45 -6.17 5.26
CA LEU A 294 5.03 -4.92 5.78
C LEU A 294 4.60 -4.62 7.21
N ALA A 295 3.76 -5.47 7.80
CA ALA A 295 3.34 -5.36 9.20
C ALA A 295 2.77 -3.98 9.54
N CYS A 296 2.11 -3.32 8.58
CA CYS A 296 1.51 -2.03 8.84
C CYS A 296 0.27 -2.17 9.71
N VAL A 297 0.08 -1.21 10.61
CA VAL A 297 -1.13 -1.08 11.39
C VAL A 297 -2.17 -0.31 10.59
N ALA A 298 -1.72 0.63 9.76
CA ALA A 298 -2.60 1.52 9.04
C ALA A 298 -2.03 1.85 7.66
N VAL A 299 -2.90 2.37 6.78
CA VAL A 299 -2.51 2.84 5.47
C VAL A 299 -3.24 4.15 5.18
N ARG A 300 -2.54 5.09 4.53
CA ARG A 300 -3.19 6.25 3.97
C ARG A 300 -3.36 6.01 2.48
N THR A 301 -4.60 6.07 2.00
CA THR A 301 -4.88 5.90 0.57
C THR A 301 -4.74 7.26 -0.10
N SER A 302 -3.51 7.61 -0.41
CA SER A 302 -3.15 8.90 -1.00
C SER A 302 -3.34 8.84 -2.52
N HIS A 303 -3.82 9.83 -3.17
CA HIS A 303 -4.45 11.09 -2.73
C HIS A 303 -5.87 11.09 -3.26
N TYR A 304 -6.62 10.02 -3.03
CA TYR A 304 -7.95 9.81 -3.62
C TYR A 304 -8.58 8.55 -3.06
N PRO A 305 -9.91 8.43 -3.12
CA PRO A 305 -10.55 7.18 -2.72
C PRO A 305 -10.12 6.02 -3.62
N GLN A 306 -9.88 4.87 -2.99
CA GLN A 306 -9.36 3.71 -3.70
C GLN A 306 -10.41 2.60 -3.71
N SER A 307 -10.07 1.48 -4.36
CA SER A 307 -11.03 0.41 -4.65
C SER A 307 -11.76 -0.09 -3.42
N GLN A 308 -13.08 -0.33 -3.56
CA GLN A 308 -13.84 -0.99 -2.50
C GLN A 308 -13.26 -2.36 -2.14
N TYR A 309 -12.70 -3.07 -3.12
CA TYR A 309 -12.08 -4.36 -2.84
C TYR A 309 -10.85 -4.21 -1.95
N PHE A 310 -10.08 -3.16 -2.16
CA PHE A 310 -8.94 -2.88 -1.29
C PHE A 310 -9.43 -2.61 0.14
N ILE A 311 -10.46 -1.78 0.27
CA ILE A 311 -10.99 -1.45 1.61
C ILE A 311 -11.64 -2.68 2.24
N ASP A 312 -12.37 -3.49 1.47
CA ASP A 312 -12.93 -4.76 1.99
C ASP A 312 -11.84 -5.63 2.58
N GLU A 313 -10.69 -5.69 1.90
CA GLU A 313 -9.59 -6.52 2.38
C GLU A 313 -8.95 -5.90 3.62
N CYS A 314 -8.90 -4.57 3.70
CA CYS A 314 -8.44 -3.90 4.92
C CYS A 314 -9.36 -4.26 6.09
N ASP A 315 -10.69 -4.29 5.85
CA ASP A 315 -11.63 -4.75 6.87
C ASP A 315 -11.33 -6.18 7.30
N ARG A 316 -11.10 -7.04 6.33
CA ARG A 316 -10.91 -8.47 6.61
C ARG A 316 -9.61 -8.73 7.36
N LEU A 317 -8.58 -7.97 7.08
CA LEU A 317 -7.26 -8.19 7.66
C LEU A 317 -6.97 -7.33 8.88
N GLY A 318 -7.83 -6.37 9.18
CA GLY A 318 -7.58 -5.48 10.31
C GLY A 318 -6.58 -4.39 10.04
N LEU A 319 -6.55 -3.86 8.84
CA LEU A 319 -5.67 -2.74 8.47
C LEU A 319 -6.48 -1.46 8.49
N LEU A 320 -6.09 -0.52 9.35
CA LEU A 320 -6.82 0.73 9.50
C LEU A 320 -6.53 1.67 8.33
N VAL A 321 -7.53 2.50 7.98
CA VAL A 321 -7.44 3.31 6.76
C VAL A 321 -7.73 4.76 7.06
N PHE A 322 -6.88 5.63 6.53
CA PHE A 322 -7.04 7.06 6.43
C PHE A 322 -7.23 7.36 4.93
N THR A 323 -8.44 7.74 4.54
CA THR A 323 -8.74 7.99 3.13
C THR A 323 -9.10 9.46 2.91
N GLU A 324 -8.93 9.97 1.68
CA GLU A 324 -9.08 11.39 1.46
C GLU A 324 -9.65 11.72 0.07
N ILE A 325 -10.16 12.95 -0.05
CA ILE A 325 -10.72 13.44 -1.31
C ILE A 325 -9.61 13.67 -2.34
N PRO A 326 -9.93 13.57 -3.64
CA PRO A 326 -8.90 13.78 -4.67
C PRO A 326 -8.37 15.20 -4.68
N GLY A 327 -7.05 15.34 -4.75
CA GLY A 327 -6.43 16.64 -4.87
C GLY A 327 -4.97 16.65 -4.50
N TRP A 328 -4.24 17.61 -5.05
CA TRP A 328 -2.81 17.76 -4.79
C TRP A 328 -2.41 19.21 -5.02
N GLN A 329 -2.24 19.96 -3.92
CA GLN A 329 -1.75 21.35 -3.83
C GLN A 329 -2.69 22.40 -4.42
N HIS A 330 -3.32 22.16 -5.55
CA HIS A 330 -4.11 23.14 -6.27
C HIS A 330 -5.52 23.28 -5.71
N ILE A 331 -6.02 24.51 -5.63
CA ILE A 331 -7.42 24.80 -5.33
C ILE A 331 -7.95 25.67 -6.49
N GLY A 332 -8.99 25.20 -7.16
CA GLY A 332 -9.57 25.92 -8.29
C GLY A 332 -10.63 26.93 -7.90
N GLY A 333 -11.44 27.32 -8.87
CA GLY A 333 -12.51 28.28 -8.65
C GLY A 333 -13.74 27.67 -8.02
N GLU A 334 -14.88 28.39 -8.09
CA GLU A 334 -16.07 27.98 -7.35
C GLU A 334 -16.62 26.63 -7.80
N ASN A 335 -16.68 26.39 -9.11
CA ASN A 335 -17.19 25.10 -9.59
C ASN A 335 -16.27 23.97 -9.15
N TRP A 336 -14.97 24.19 -9.18
CA TRP A 336 -13.98 23.22 -8.73
C TRP A 336 -14.17 22.92 -7.24
N LYS A 337 -14.41 23.97 -6.44
CA LYS A 337 -14.63 23.80 -4.99
C LYS A 337 -15.94 23.08 -4.70
N ASP A 338 -16.99 23.41 -5.46
CA ASP A 338 -18.27 22.69 -5.31
C ASP A 338 -18.06 21.19 -5.58
N GLN A 339 -17.26 20.88 -6.60
CA GLN A 339 -16.98 19.48 -6.89
C GLN A 339 -16.19 18.81 -5.77
N ALA A 340 -15.26 19.54 -5.13
CA ALA A 340 -14.51 18.99 -4.00
C ALA A 340 -15.45 18.65 -2.84
N VAL A 341 -16.45 19.50 -2.60
CA VAL A 341 -17.44 19.22 -1.55
C VAL A 341 -18.27 18.00 -1.94
N GLU A 342 -18.67 17.90 -3.20
CA GLU A 342 -19.42 16.72 -3.65
C GLU A 342 -18.58 15.46 -3.56
N ASN A 343 -17.29 15.55 -3.89
CA ASN A 343 -16.37 14.42 -3.74
C ASN A 343 -16.30 13.96 -2.30
N THR A 344 -16.35 14.91 -1.37
CA THR A 344 -16.34 14.56 0.07
C THR A 344 -17.59 13.75 0.43
N ARG A 345 -18.77 14.22 -0.05
CA ARG A 345 -20.00 13.48 0.22
C ARG A 345 -19.95 12.08 -0.35
N GLU A 346 -19.49 11.96 -1.59
CA GLU A 346 -19.43 10.65 -2.25
C GLU A 346 -18.48 9.70 -1.54
N MET A 347 -17.32 10.20 -1.12
CA MET A 347 -16.36 9.38 -0.41
C MET A 347 -16.95 8.84 0.89
N VAL A 348 -17.59 9.70 1.66
CA VAL A 348 -18.14 9.27 2.95
C VAL A 348 -19.28 8.27 2.73
N LEU A 349 -20.20 8.57 1.80
CA LEU A 349 -21.30 7.65 1.52
C LEU A 349 -20.80 6.28 1.06
N GLN A 350 -19.72 6.28 0.26
CA GLN A 350 -19.17 5.05 -0.27
C GLN A 350 -18.56 4.16 0.80
N TYR A 351 -17.93 4.76 1.83
CA TYR A 351 -17.07 4.02 2.74
C TYR A 351 -17.56 3.97 4.18
N ARG A 352 -18.64 4.66 4.54
CA ARG A 352 -18.92 4.89 5.99
C ARG A 352 -19.34 3.65 6.76
N ASN A 353 -19.57 2.53 6.09
CA ASN A 353 -19.88 1.27 6.79
C ASN A 353 -18.66 0.37 7.00
N HIS A 354 -17.49 0.79 6.55
CA HIS A 354 -16.28 -0.04 6.66
C HIS A 354 -15.62 0.17 8.03
N PRO A 355 -15.47 -0.88 8.82
CA PRO A 355 -14.84 -0.69 10.14
C PRO A 355 -13.38 -0.26 10.06
N SER A 356 -12.66 -0.60 8.99
CA SER A 356 -11.26 -0.22 8.86
C SER A 356 -11.06 1.27 8.66
N ILE A 357 -12.06 1.99 8.12
CA ILE A 357 -11.93 3.43 7.92
C ILE A 357 -12.04 4.13 9.28
N VAL A 358 -11.01 4.88 9.65
CA VAL A 358 -11.00 5.57 10.94
C VAL A 358 -10.83 7.08 10.81
N LEU A 359 -10.52 7.58 9.61
CA LEU A 359 -10.23 9.01 9.46
C LEU A 359 -10.57 9.45 8.04
N TRP A 360 -11.34 10.54 7.94
CA TRP A 360 -11.70 11.15 6.65
C TRP A 360 -10.77 12.30 6.35
N GLY A 361 -10.08 12.27 5.21
CA GLY A 361 -9.31 13.39 4.72
C GLY A 361 -10.20 14.29 3.89
N VAL A 362 -10.48 15.48 4.40
CA VAL A 362 -11.45 16.40 3.77
C VAL A 362 -10.79 17.65 3.23
N ARG A 363 -9.48 17.62 3.03
CA ARG A 363 -8.70 18.75 2.56
C ARG A 363 -7.78 18.28 1.43
N ILE A 364 -7.58 19.14 0.45
CA ILE A 364 -6.68 18.87 -0.66
C ILE A 364 -5.26 18.73 -0.11
N ASN A 365 -4.59 17.64 -0.45
CA ASN A 365 -3.23 17.36 0.01
C ASN A 365 -2.32 18.56 -0.25
N GLU A 366 -1.65 19.03 0.81
CA GLU A 366 -0.63 20.10 0.73
C GLU A 366 -1.14 21.39 0.11
N SER A 367 -2.41 21.69 0.28
CA SER A 367 -2.95 22.96 -0.21
C SER A 367 -2.72 24.08 0.79
N GLN A 368 -2.87 25.31 0.33
CA GLN A 368 -2.95 26.46 1.22
C GLN A 368 -4.28 26.40 2.00
N ASP A 369 -4.36 27.20 3.06
CA ASP A 369 -5.60 27.30 3.81
C ASP A 369 -6.72 27.90 2.93
N ASP A 370 -7.91 27.39 3.08
CA ASP A 370 -9.11 27.94 2.44
C ASP A 370 -10.27 27.62 3.38
N ASP A 371 -10.49 28.50 4.33
CA ASP A 371 -11.42 28.22 5.42
C ASP A 371 -12.84 28.01 4.91
N GLU A 372 -13.27 28.79 3.91
CA GLU A 372 -14.64 28.66 3.39
C GLU A 372 -14.86 27.26 2.79
N MET A 373 -13.94 26.82 1.92
CA MET A 373 -14.10 25.51 1.30
C MET A 373 -14.01 24.41 2.35
N TYR A 374 -13.05 24.52 3.27
CA TYR A 374 -12.82 23.43 4.22
C TYR A 374 -13.85 23.40 5.35
N ARG A 375 -14.55 24.53 5.64
CA ARG A 375 -15.75 24.42 6.48
C ARG A 375 -16.80 23.57 5.79
N ARG A 376 -16.96 23.73 4.49
CA ARG A 376 -17.95 22.98 3.74
C ARG A 376 -17.63 21.51 3.66
N THR A 377 -16.36 21.13 3.37
CA THR A 377 -16.00 19.73 3.28
C THR A 377 -16.06 19.05 4.64
N ASN A 378 -15.59 19.74 5.68
CA ASN A 378 -15.62 19.20 7.03
C ASN A 378 -17.08 19.00 7.50
N ALA A 379 -17.95 19.98 7.21
CA ALA A 379 -19.35 19.86 7.57
C ALA A 379 -20.04 18.71 6.83
N ALA A 380 -19.72 18.55 5.55
CA ALA A 380 -20.31 17.47 4.76
C ALA A 380 -19.93 16.10 5.35
N ALA A 381 -18.67 15.93 5.71
CA ALA A 381 -18.25 14.65 6.29
C ALA A 381 -18.90 14.39 7.64
N HIS A 382 -18.91 15.39 8.51
CA HIS A 382 -19.52 15.21 9.84
C HIS A 382 -21.01 14.99 9.76
N GLU A 383 -21.68 15.64 8.81
CA GLU A 383 -23.13 15.49 8.64
C GLU A 383 -23.48 14.06 8.22
N LEU A 384 -22.71 13.52 7.30
CA LEU A 384 -22.97 12.17 6.79
C LEU A 384 -22.42 11.08 7.68
N ASP A 385 -21.40 11.40 8.48
CA ASP A 385 -20.80 10.40 9.37
C ASP A 385 -20.26 11.09 10.63
N PRO A 386 -21.12 11.38 11.59
CA PRO A 386 -20.65 11.98 12.84
C PRO A 386 -19.81 11.03 13.70
N SER A 387 -19.73 9.75 13.34
CA SER A 387 -19.02 8.77 14.17
C SER A 387 -17.52 8.75 13.94
N ARG A 388 -17.01 9.39 12.88
CA ARG A 388 -15.59 9.35 12.57
C ARG A 388 -14.98 10.75 12.56
N ALA A 389 -13.69 10.80 12.90
CA ALA A 389 -12.93 12.04 12.89
C ALA A 389 -12.57 12.46 11.45
N THR A 390 -12.34 13.75 11.27
CA THR A 390 -11.88 14.32 10.01
C THR A 390 -10.46 14.84 10.16
N SER A 391 -9.76 14.96 9.02
CA SER A 391 -8.43 15.51 8.96
C SER A 391 -8.19 16.13 7.59
N GLY A 392 -6.99 16.58 7.36
CA GLY A 392 -6.56 17.11 6.08
C GLY A 392 -5.06 17.29 6.10
N VAL A 393 -4.41 16.91 5.02
CA VAL A 393 -2.96 16.81 4.97
C VAL A 393 -2.34 18.15 4.58
N ARG A 394 -1.44 18.65 5.40
CA ARG A 394 -0.80 19.96 5.27
C ARG A 394 0.71 19.84 5.14
N PHE A 395 1.28 20.80 4.44
CA PHE A 395 2.73 21.07 4.56
C PHE A 395 3.00 22.29 5.44
N LEU A 396 1.95 23.01 5.83
CA LEU A 396 2.06 24.24 6.63
C LEU A 396 2.08 23.91 8.11
N GLU A 397 2.98 24.58 8.82
CA GLU A 397 2.92 24.62 10.29
C GLU A 397 1.89 25.65 10.71
N LYS A 398 1.18 25.35 11.82
CA LYS A 398 0.21 26.30 12.38
C LYS A 398 -0.87 26.67 11.38
N SER A 399 -1.21 25.75 10.50
CA SER A 399 -2.32 25.91 9.57
C SER A 399 -3.63 25.96 10.34
N HIS A 400 -4.64 26.64 9.80
CA HIS A 400 -5.96 26.70 10.42
C HIS A 400 -6.52 25.28 10.49
N LEU A 401 -6.89 24.85 11.68
CA LEU A 401 -7.36 23.48 11.90
C LEU A 401 -8.86 23.49 12.15
N LEU A 402 -9.63 23.22 11.10
CA LEU A 402 -11.08 23.10 11.21
C LEU A 402 -11.49 21.66 11.50
N GLU A 403 -10.61 20.73 11.15
CA GLU A 403 -10.84 19.30 11.29
C GLU A 403 -10.53 18.84 12.72
N ASP A 404 -10.77 17.56 12.98
CA ASP A 404 -10.53 16.97 14.29
C ASP A 404 -9.06 16.62 14.53
N VAL A 405 -8.31 16.34 13.45
CA VAL A 405 -6.94 15.85 13.54
C VAL A 405 -6.06 16.66 12.60
N TYR A 406 -4.88 17.03 13.06
CA TYR A 406 -3.89 17.73 12.22
C TYR A 406 -3.00 16.66 11.57
N ALA A 407 -2.99 16.61 10.25
CA ALA A 407 -2.11 15.71 9.50
C ALA A 407 -1.03 16.57 8.83
N TYR A 408 0.22 16.23 9.09
CA TYR A 408 1.35 17.04 8.66
C TYR A 408 2.34 16.20 7.88
N ASN A 409 2.71 16.66 6.69
CA ASN A 409 3.78 16.03 5.92
C ASN A 409 5.11 16.55 6.48
N ASP A 410 5.77 15.70 7.27
CA ASP A 410 6.99 16.08 7.96
C ASP A 410 8.18 15.55 7.20
N PHE A 411 8.82 16.43 6.44
CA PHE A 411 10.00 16.09 5.66
C PHE A 411 11.26 16.72 6.26
N SER A 412 11.25 16.95 7.58
CA SER A 412 12.35 17.64 8.24
C SER A 412 13.59 16.77 8.45
N HIS A 413 13.43 15.45 8.43
CA HIS A 413 14.56 14.55 8.68
C HIS A 413 15.48 14.46 7.47
N THR A 414 16.78 14.71 7.69
CA THR A 414 17.76 14.71 6.61
C THR A 414 18.94 13.76 6.86
N GLY A 415 18.80 12.88 7.85
CA GLY A 415 19.79 11.83 8.09
C GLY A 415 20.45 11.87 9.46
N ASP A 416 20.86 13.06 9.92
CA ASP A 416 21.59 13.20 11.19
C ASP A 416 20.83 14.01 12.24
N ASN A 417 19.70 14.55 11.87
CA ASN A 417 18.93 15.44 12.75
C ASN A 417 17.73 14.64 13.32
N PRO A 418 16.93 15.27 14.20
CA PRO A 418 15.76 14.58 14.72
C PRO A 418 14.83 14.08 13.61
N GLY A 419 14.12 12.99 13.89
CA GLY A 419 13.26 12.35 12.90
C GLY A 419 12.04 13.17 12.54
N CYS A 420 11.55 14.01 13.45
CA CYS A 420 10.37 14.81 13.16
C CYS A 420 10.36 16.05 14.04
N LYS A 421 9.50 17.00 13.67
CA LYS A 421 9.33 18.21 14.46
C LYS A 421 8.47 17.92 15.68
N PRO A 422 8.69 18.62 16.79
CA PRO A 422 7.83 18.44 17.95
C PRO A 422 6.43 19.02 17.70
N LYS A 423 5.45 18.49 18.42
CA LYS A 423 4.05 18.85 18.20
C LYS A 423 3.81 20.36 18.33
N HIS A 424 4.42 21.01 19.32
CA HIS A 424 4.19 22.44 19.54
C HIS A 424 4.70 23.32 18.39
N ALA A 425 5.63 22.81 17.61
CA ALA A 425 6.14 23.55 16.45
C ALA A 425 5.20 23.45 15.26
N VAL A 426 4.40 22.40 15.21
CA VAL A 426 3.56 22.10 14.06
C VAL A 426 2.14 22.64 14.23
N MET A 427 1.56 22.47 15.42
CA MET A 427 0.17 22.87 15.64
C MET A 427 0.03 23.62 16.96
N SER A 428 -0.94 24.53 16.97
CA SER A 428 -1.18 25.36 18.15
C SER A 428 -2.05 24.68 19.20
N SER A 429 -3.03 23.89 18.78
CA SER A 429 -3.98 23.28 19.70
C SER A 429 -3.32 22.21 20.56
N ARG A 430 -3.65 22.22 21.86
CA ARG A 430 -3.20 21.16 22.75
C ARG A 430 -4.29 20.11 22.98
N LYS A 431 -5.48 20.32 22.37
CA LYS A 431 -6.63 19.46 22.61
C LYS A 431 -6.87 18.48 21.46
N LYS A 432 -6.18 18.65 20.36
CA LYS A 432 -6.39 17.82 19.18
C LYS A 432 -5.15 17.00 18.85
N ALA A 433 -5.35 15.96 18.04
CA ALA A 433 -4.31 15.01 17.70
C ALA A 433 -3.46 15.51 16.54
N LEU A 434 -2.20 15.07 16.51
CA LEU A 434 -1.29 15.29 15.40
C LEU A 434 -0.81 13.95 14.87
N LEU A 435 -0.82 13.79 13.54
CA LEU A 435 -0.18 12.64 12.94
C LEU A 435 0.71 13.09 11.78
N ILE A 436 1.71 12.28 11.49
CA ILE A 436 2.58 12.52 10.34
C ILE A 436 1.99 11.75 9.17
N SER A 437 1.47 12.49 8.17
CA SER A 437 0.81 11.86 7.03
C SER A 437 1.78 11.43 5.94
N GLU A 438 2.97 12.02 5.87
CA GLU A 438 4.05 11.59 4.98
C GLU A 438 5.38 11.92 5.61
N HIS A 439 6.36 11.06 5.37
CA HIS A 439 7.74 11.35 5.75
C HIS A 439 8.70 10.62 4.80
N ASN A 440 9.93 11.04 4.78
CA ASN A 440 11.01 10.50 3.94
C ASN A 440 10.75 10.78 2.46
N GLY A 441 10.32 9.81 1.69
CA GLY A 441 9.93 10.01 0.29
C GLY A 441 11.00 10.69 -0.56
N HIS A 442 10.63 11.84 -1.11
CA HIS A 442 11.50 12.57 -2.02
C HIS A 442 12.75 13.15 -1.35
N MET A 443 12.82 13.13 -0.04
CA MET A 443 14.01 13.61 0.67
C MET A 443 15.18 12.64 0.52
N TYR A 444 14.92 11.39 0.15
CA TYR A 444 16.00 10.43 -0.02
C TYR A 444 15.57 9.35 -1.03
N PRO A 445 15.43 9.73 -2.31
CA PRO A 445 15.00 8.75 -3.31
C PRO A 445 15.96 7.57 -3.36
N THR A 446 15.44 6.37 -3.47
CA THR A 446 16.26 5.17 -3.37
C THR A 446 15.82 4.16 -4.42
N LYS A 447 16.73 3.80 -5.30
CA LYS A 447 16.48 2.82 -6.35
C LYS A 447 16.93 1.45 -5.89
N ALA A 448 16.31 0.41 -6.43
CA ALA A 448 16.71 -0.95 -6.09
C ALA A 448 18.17 -1.23 -6.45
N TYR A 449 18.71 -0.50 -7.42
CA TYR A 449 20.10 -0.67 -7.87
C TYR A 449 21.05 0.39 -7.31
N ASP A 450 20.63 1.18 -6.34
CA ASP A 450 21.57 2.06 -5.62
C ASP A 450 22.54 1.22 -4.79
N THR A 451 23.61 1.84 -4.32
CA THR A 451 24.59 1.14 -3.52
C THR A 451 23.96 0.59 -2.24
N TRP A 452 24.60 -0.41 -1.67
CA TRP A 452 24.11 -0.98 -0.41
C TRP A 452 24.00 0.07 0.69
N SER A 453 25.00 0.95 0.80
CA SER A 453 24.97 1.98 1.84
C SER A 453 23.82 2.95 1.64
N HIS A 454 23.51 3.30 0.39
CA HIS A 454 22.38 4.19 0.12
C HIS A 454 21.06 3.53 0.50
N ARG A 455 20.91 2.25 0.16
CA ARG A 455 19.67 1.54 0.44
C ARG A 455 19.51 1.27 1.94
N GLN A 456 20.63 1.01 2.64
CA GLN A 456 20.61 0.90 4.10
C GLN A 456 20.18 2.22 4.73
N ALA A 457 20.70 3.34 4.22
CA ALA A 457 20.37 4.65 4.78
C ALA A 457 18.88 4.95 4.62
N GLN A 458 18.25 4.53 3.52
CA GLN A 458 16.81 4.69 3.38
C GLN A 458 16.08 4.00 4.53
N ALA A 459 16.45 2.75 4.82
CA ALA A 459 15.81 2.00 5.89
C ALA A 459 15.99 2.69 7.23
N LEU A 460 17.21 3.18 7.52
CA LEU A 460 17.48 3.80 8.80
C LEU A 460 16.82 5.18 8.93
N ARG A 461 16.65 5.90 7.83
CA ARG A 461 15.91 7.16 7.87
C ARG A 461 14.44 6.93 8.18
N HIS A 462 13.82 5.89 7.59
CA HIS A 462 12.46 5.54 7.97
C HIS A 462 12.40 5.13 9.44
N ALA A 463 13.38 4.37 9.90
CA ALA A 463 13.43 3.95 11.30
C ALA A 463 13.48 5.15 12.24
N LYS A 464 14.29 6.16 11.89
CA LYS A 464 14.45 7.33 12.75
C LYS A 464 13.15 8.12 12.88
N VAL A 465 12.47 8.37 11.74
CA VAL A 465 11.21 9.10 11.81
C VAL A 465 10.15 8.31 12.56
N GLN A 466 10.01 7.02 12.27
CA GLN A 466 9.01 6.19 12.93
C GLN A 466 9.28 6.13 14.44
N SER A 467 10.54 6.00 14.83
CA SER A 467 10.89 5.93 16.24
C SER A 467 10.62 7.24 16.96
N ASP A 468 11.08 8.36 16.38
CA ASP A 468 10.92 9.65 17.05
C ASP A 468 9.46 10.04 17.16
N ALA A 469 8.66 9.77 16.14
CA ALA A 469 7.23 10.07 16.18
C ALA A 469 6.54 9.28 17.30
N ALA A 470 6.87 8.01 17.43
CA ALA A 470 6.27 7.18 18.47
C ALA A 470 6.74 7.55 19.86
N ALA A 471 8.02 7.94 19.99
CA ALA A 471 8.62 8.20 21.30
C ALA A 471 8.25 9.56 21.88
N ASP A 472 7.88 10.55 21.04
CA ASP A 472 7.65 11.88 21.57
C ASP A 472 6.32 12.04 22.29
N GLY A 473 5.44 11.03 22.23
CA GLY A 473 4.22 11.01 22.98
C GLY A 473 3.10 11.90 22.46
N GLY A 474 3.38 12.77 21.51
CA GLY A 474 2.39 13.70 20.98
C GLY A 474 1.81 13.32 19.65
N HIS A 475 2.48 12.45 18.91
CA HIS A 475 2.01 11.99 17.62
C HIS A 475 1.14 10.76 17.79
N VAL A 476 0.04 10.68 17.01
CA VAL A 476 -0.82 9.50 17.11
C VAL A 476 -0.47 8.45 16.07
N GLY A 477 0.35 8.81 15.09
CA GLY A 477 0.77 7.87 14.08
C GLY A 477 1.70 8.51 13.07
N CYS A 478 2.25 7.70 12.18
CA CYS A 478 3.08 8.19 11.09
C CYS A 478 3.00 7.25 9.90
N PHE A 479 2.97 7.85 8.70
CA PHE A 479 2.82 7.11 7.44
C PHE A 479 4.00 7.46 6.54
N GLY A 480 4.80 6.46 6.20
CA GLY A 480 5.94 6.68 5.33
C GLY A 480 5.51 6.90 3.88
N TRP A 481 6.23 7.74 3.18
CA TRP A 481 6.05 7.91 1.75
C TRP A 481 7.12 7.09 1.06
N CYS A 482 6.83 5.95 0.40
CA CYS A 482 5.53 5.33 0.26
C CYS A 482 5.72 3.82 0.04
N MET A 483 4.64 3.12 -0.26
CA MET A 483 4.68 1.66 -0.35
C MET A 483 5.56 1.18 -1.51
N PHE A 484 5.43 1.78 -2.70
CA PHE A 484 6.16 1.31 -3.87
C PHE A 484 6.50 2.46 -4.81
N ASP A 485 7.52 2.24 -5.64
CA ASP A 485 7.91 3.19 -6.68
C ASP A 485 6.80 3.35 -7.70
N TYR A 486 6.64 4.57 -8.25
CA TYR A 486 5.54 4.82 -9.18
C TYR A 486 5.94 5.79 -10.27
N PRO A 487 5.36 5.65 -11.49
CA PRO A 487 5.62 6.61 -12.58
C PRO A 487 4.98 7.95 -12.27
N THR A 488 5.56 9.00 -12.82
CA THR A 488 5.13 10.35 -12.50
C THR A 488 5.30 11.27 -13.72
N HIS A 489 4.88 12.53 -13.55
CA HIS A 489 5.03 13.54 -14.59
C HIS A 489 6.49 13.99 -14.71
N LYS A 490 6.80 14.63 -15.85
CA LYS A 490 8.16 15.06 -16.18
C LYS A 490 8.76 16.01 -15.16
N ASP A 491 7.94 16.69 -14.38
CA ASP A 491 8.41 17.68 -13.41
C ASP A 491 8.81 17.07 -12.07
N PHE A 492 8.65 15.77 -11.94
CA PHE A 492 8.93 15.05 -10.69
C PHE A 492 9.71 13.78 -11.01
N GLY A 493 10.19 13.15 -9.96
CA GLY A 493 10.86 11.87 -10.13
C GLY A 493 12.27 12.01 -10.70
N SER A 494 12.83 10.87 -11.02
CA SER A 494 14.15 10.81 -11.64
C SER A 494 14.02 11.05 -13.13
N GLY A 495 15.17 11.03 -13.83
CA GLY A 495 15.16 11.34 -15.26
C GLY A 495 14.30 10.43 -16.10
N ASP A 496 13.98 9.23 -15.60
CA ASP A 496 13.11 8.30 -16.29
C ASP A 496 11.64 8.43 -15.86
N ARG A 497 11.29 9.50 -15.15
CA ARG A 497 9.92 9.82 -14.75
C ARG A 497 9.34 8.80 -13.79
N VAL A 498 10.17 8.34 -12.86
CA VAL A 498 9.73 7.46 -11.78
C VAL A 498 10.08 8.10 -10.45
N CYS A 499 9.13 8.10 -9.52
CA CYS A 499 9.39 8.48 -8.14
C CYS A 499 9.88 7.24 -7.41
N TYR A 500 11.18 7.20 -7.12
CA TYR A 500 11.80 6.07 -6.41
C TYR A 500 11.67 6.31 -4.91
N HIS A 501 10.43 6.43 -4.47
CA HIS A 501 10.10 6.75 -3.07
C HIS A 501 9.59 5.53 -2.31
N GLY A 502 9.45 4.40 -2.98
CA GLY A 502 8.89 3.22 -2.36
C GLY A 502 9.83 2.51 -1.41
N VAL A 503 9.26 1.84 -0.41
CA VAL A 503 10.03 0.86 0.34
C VAL A 503 10.12 -0.44 -0.46
N MET A 504 9.27 -0.57 -1.47
CA MET A 504 9.28 -1.66 -2.44
C MET A 504 9.45 -1.08 -3.84
N ASP A 505 9.87 -1.91 -4.79
CA ASP A 505 9.83 -1.47 -6.19
C ASP A 505 8.39 -1.51 -6.71
N ALA A 506 8.20 -1.12 -7.98
CA ALA A 506 6.85 -1.03 -8.52
C ALA A 506 6.13 -2.38 -8.60
N PHE A 507 6.88 -3.47 -8.69
CA PHE A 507 6.30 -4.82 -8.72
C PHE A 507 6.05 -5.37 -7.31
N ARG A 508 6.30 -4.58 -6.28
CA ARG A 508 6.16 -4.91 -4.87
C ARG A 508 7.27 -5.83 -4.36
N ASN A 509 8.43 -5.83 -5.01
CA ASN A 509 9.61 -6.50 -4.46
C ASN A 509 10.26 -5.62 -3.39
N PRO A 510 10.71 -6.21 -2.29
CA PRO A 510 11.19 -5.40 -1.16
C PRO A 510 12.58 -4.83 -1.37
N LYS A 511 12.76 -3.57 -0.96
CA LYS A 511 14.07 -2.97 -0.71
C LYS A 511 14.38 -3.20 0.77
N PRO A 512 15.61 -2.89 1.25
CA PRO A 512 15.86 -3.05 2.69
C PRO A 512 14.87 -2.30 3.58
N ALA A 513 14.39 -1.14 3.14
CA ALA A 513 13.42 -0.40 3.94
C ALA A 513 12.12 -1.18 4.17
N ALA A 514 11.73 -2.07 3.25
CA ALA A 514 10.57 -2.92 3.47
C ALA A 514 10.78 -3.83 4.67
N ALA A 515 11.99 -4.35 4.85
CA ALA A 515 12.29 -5.21 5.99
C ALA A 515 12.22 -4.43 7.31
N LEU A 516 12.51 -3.13 7.28
CA LEU A 516 12.33 -2.34 8.49
C LEU A 516 10.88 -2.37 8.94
N TYR A 517 9.94 -2.16 8.01
CA TYR A 517 8.52 -2.21 8.36
C TYR A 517 8.14 -3.62 8.82
N ALA A 518 8.52 -4.63 8.06
CA ALA A 518 8.18 -6.02 8.37
C ALA A 518 8.68 -6.42 9.76
N SER A 519 9.86 -5.94 10.15
CA SER A 519 10.47 -6.32 11.41
C SER A 519 9.76 -5.74 12.62
N GLN A 520 8.82 -4.82 12.43
CA GLN A 520 8.08 -4.27 13.57
C GLN A 520 6.89 -5.13 13.97
N GLY A 521 6.57 -6.15 13.17
CA GLY A 521 5.48 -7.07 13.47
C GLY A 521 5.93 -8.27 14.27
N GLU A 522 4.95 -8.99 14.82
CA GLU A 522 5.23 -10.15 15.69
C GLU A 522 4.96 -11.48 15.00
N GLY A 523 4.37 -11.50 13.83
CA GLY A 523 3.92 -12.76 13.22
C GLY A 523 5.03 -13.60 12.66
N THR A 524 5.60 -13.15 11.56
CA THR A 524 6.65 -13.89 10.84
C THR A 524 8.03 -13.43 11.30
N THR A 525 8.97 -14.38 11.48
CA THR A 525 10.32 -14.02 11.82
C THR A 525 11.00 -13.30 10.66
N VAL A 526 11.63 -12.17 10.95
CA VAL A 526 12.34 -11.35 9.98
C VAL A 526 13.81 -11.32 10.38
N LEU A 527 14.69 -11.53 9.40
CA LEU A 527 16.14 -11.37 9.60
C LEU A 527 16.72 -10.91 8.27
N THR A 528 17.10 -9.65 8.18
CA THR A 528 17.62 -9.07 6.96
C THR A 528 18.87 -8.25 7.27
N ALA A 529 19.98 -8.60 6.62
CA ALA A 529 21.19 -7.79 6.68
C ALA A 529 21.09 -6.72 5.56
N CYS A 530 21.34 -5.47 5.92
CA CYS A 530 21.22 -4.39 4.95
C CYS A 530 22.41 -4.25 4.03
N THR A 531 23.53 -4.92 4.33
CA THR A 531 24.68 -4.95 3.44
C THR A 531 25.22 -6.37 3.37
N PRO A 532 25.95 -6.71 2.28
CA PRO A 532 26.41 -8.10 2.10
C PRO A 532 27.71 -8.41 2.80
N MET A 533 28.40 -7.39 3.29
CA MET A 533 29.73 -7.53 3.92
C MET A 533 30.79 -8.08 2.95
N ASP A 534 30.63 -7.87 1.67
CA ASP A 534 31.63 -8.22 0.66
C ASP A 534 32.70 -7.12 0.60
N ILE A 535 33.96 -7.51 0.66
CA ILE A 535 35.04 -6.52 0.74
C ILE A 535 35.08 -5.59 -0.46
N GLY A 536 34.69 -6.08 -1.65
CA GLY A 536 34.70 -5.27 -2.86
C GLY A 536 33.70 -4.12 -2.87
N ASP A 537 32.74 -4.12 -1.96
CA ASP A 537 31.77 -3.04 -1.85
C ASP A 537 32.25 -1.91 -0.95
N TYR A 538 33.44 -2.02 -0.36
CA TYR A 538 33.94 -1.03 0.58
C TYR A 538 35.29 -0.49 0.14
N PRO A 539 35.54 0.80 0.34
CA PRO A 539 36.85 1.35 -0.01
C PRO A 539 37.96 0.60 0.71
N GLY A 540 38.96 0.14 -0.07
CA GLY A 540 40.10 -0.57 0.49
C GLY A 540 39.77 -1.92 1.12
N GLY A 541 38.57 -2.44 0.89
CA GLY A 541 38.14 -3.70 1.48
C GLY A 541 37.79 -3.61 2.97
N GLN A 542 37.57 -2.40 3.47
CA GLN A 542 37.34 -2.19 4.90
C GLN A 542 35.83 -2.13 5.16
N ILE A 543 35.29 -3.25 5.62
CA ILE A 543 33.87 -3.42 5.80
C ILE A 543 33.32 -2.39 6.81
N GLY A 544 32.32 -1.62 6.39
CA GLY A 544 31.70 -0.62 7.24
C GLY A 544 30.59 -1.18 8.10
N ASP A 545 29.98 -0.30 8.90
CA ASP A 545 28.87 -0.69 9.76
C ASP A 545 27.68 -1.16 8.93
N SER A 546 26.96 -2.13 9.48
CA SER A 546 25.80 -2.69 8.83
C SER A 546 24.63 -2.70 9.80
N ALA A 547 23.43 -2.49 9.29
CA ALA A 547 22.21 -2.65 10.08
C ALA A 547 21.62 -4.03 9.78
N VAL A 548 21.07 -4.64 10.81
CA VAL A 548 20.38 -5.91 10.70
C VAL A 548 18.96 -5.70 11.23
N LEU A 549 17.99 -5.98 10.38
CA LEU A 549 16.59 -5.73 10.69
C LEU A 549 15.95 -7.05 11.10
N THR A 550 15.40 -7.09 12.31
CA THR A 550 14.85 -8.31 12.83
C THR A 550 13.85 -8.04 13.93
N ASN A 551 12.89 -8.95 14.09
CA ASN A 551 11.98 -8.93 15.25
C ASN A 551 12.35 -10.01 16.26
N ALA A 552 13.54 -10.59 16.15
CA ALA A 552 14.06 -11.52 17.16
C ALA A 552 14.61 -10.74 18.36
N ASP A 553 14.93 -11.46 19.44
CA ASP A 553 15.43 -10.83 20.66
C ASP A 553 16.87 -10.37 20.52
N SER A 554 17.69 -11.16 19.80
CA SER A 554 19.11 -10.86 19.65
C SER A 554 19.62 -11.52 18.37
N VAL A 555 20.81 -11.06 17.94
CA VAL A 555 21.46 -11.61 16.75
C VAL A 555 22.94 -11.85 17.08
N ARG A 556 23.43 -13.05 16.77
CA ARG A 556 24.85 -13.41 16.93
C ARG A 556 25.52 -13.40 15.58
N LEU A 557 26.75 -12.86 15.54
CA LEU A 557 27.58 -12.85 14.35
C LEU A 557 28.66 -13.93 14.46
N TYR A 558 28.83 -14.69 13.38
CA TYR A 558 29.87 -15.71 13.25
C TYR A 558 30.72 -15.42 12.02
N LYS A 559 32.03 -15.65 12.14
CA LYS A 559 32.96 -15.50 11.03
C LYS A 559 33.64 -16.83 10.81
N ASN A 560 33.44 -17.42 9.63
CA ASN A 560 34.00 -18.76 9.32
C ASN A 560 33.70 -19.77 10.42
N GLY A 561 32.49 -19.74 10.95
CA GLY A 561 32.03 -20.68 11.97
C GLY A 561 32.36 -20.29 13.39
N ASN A 562 33.13 -19.22 13.59
CA ASN A 562 33.57 -18.83 14.93
C ASN A 562 32.73 -17.64 15.42
N TYR A 563 32.27 -17.74 16.66
CA TYR A 563 31.47 -16.66 17.25
C TYR A 563 32.30 -15.39 17.35
N VAL A 564 31.70 -14.27 16.91
CA VAL A 564 32.34 -12.96 16.98
C VAL A 564 31.76 -12.15 18.13
N THR A 565 30.44 -11.83 18.00
CA THR A 565 29.81 -10.98 18.99
C THR A 565 28.28 -11.09 18.84
N THR A 566 27.60 -10.59 19.85
CA THR A 566 26.15 -10.38 19.79
C THR A 566 25.92 -8.90 19.44
N LEU A 567 25.08 -8.63 18.46
CA LEU A 567 24.93 -7.27 17.93
C LEU A 567 24.31 -6.33 18.95
N ARG A 568 24.67 -5.07 18.83
CA ARG A 568 24.15 -4.00 19.65
C ARG A 568 22.79 -3.56 19.12
N THR A 569 21.86 -3.25 20.04
CA THR A 569 20.58 -2.68 19.65
C THR A 569 20.77 -1.21 19.27
N GLY A 570 20.23 -0.79 18.14
CA GLY A 570 20.33 0.60 17.73
C GLY A 570 19.46 1.51 18.57
N ASP A 571 19.73 2.80 18.49
CA ASP A 571 19.05 3.81 19.31
C ASP A 571 17.77 4.29 18.64
N TYR A 572 16.74 3.45 18.71
CA TYR A 572 15.42 3.73 18.14
C TYR A 572 14.36 3.34 19.18
N PRO A 573 14.24 4.14 20.25
CA PRO A 573 13.44 3.70 21.41
C PRO A 573 11.92 3.64 21.13
N GLY A 574 11.44 4.33 20.08
CA GLY A 574 10.03 4.29 19.76
C GLY A 574 9.60 3.10 18.91
N LEU A 575 10.55 2.28 18.46
CA LEU A 575 10.22 1.12 17.62
C LEU A 575 10.06 -0.13 18.48
N PRO A 576 9.06 -0.98 18.18
CA PRO A 576 8.97 -2.27 18.88
C PRO A 576 10.23 -3.14 18.73
N HIS A 577 10.86 -3.07 17.55
CA HIS A 577 12.06 -3.88 17.25
C HIS A 577 13.08 -2.98 16.57
N PRO A 578 13.90 -2.27 17.35
CA PRO A 578 14.90 -1.39 16.75
C PRO A 578 15.89 -2.15 15.86
N PRO A 579 16.36 -1.54 14.78
CA PRO A 579 17.45 -2.14 14.02
C PRO A 579 18.64 -2.48 14.91
N MET A 580 19.27 -3.61 14.66
CA MET A 580 20.48 -4.00 15.35
C MET A 580 21.68 -3.54 14.54
N ILE A 581 22.74 -3.12 15.22
CA ILE A 581 23.88 -2.51 14.57
C ILE A 581 25.07 -3.46 14.64
N LEU A 582 25.62 -3.75 13.47
CA LEU A 582 26.81 -4.57 13.33
C LEU A 582 27.98 -3.61 13.14
N ASP A 583 28.60 -3.22 14.25
CA ASP A 583 29.73 -2.28 14.21
C ASP A 583 30.98 -2.87 14.87
N ASP A 584 30.94 -4.15 15.24
CA ASP A 584 32.07 -4.83 15.81
C ASP A 584 32.25 -6.16 15.09
N ILE A 585 33.21 -6.20 14.15
CA ILE A 585 33.48 -7.42 13.39
C ILE A 585 34.67 -8.20 13.99
N ILE A 586 35.15 -7.78 15.14
CA ILE A 586 36.26 -8.41 15.83
C ILE A 586 35.78 -9.22 17.05
N GLY A 587 34.97 -8.54 17.89
CA GLY A 587 34.39 -9.21 19.07
C GLY A 587 35.39 -9.99 19.89
N GLU A 588 35.12 -11.28 20.03
CA GLU A 588 35.94 -12.17 20.83
C GLU A 588 37.07 -12.85 20.04
N LEU A 589 37.23 -12.52 18.75
CA LEU A 589 38.18 -13.28 17.93
C LEU A 589 39.63 -13.09 18.36
N LEU A 590 40.01 -11.93 18.93
CA LEU A 590 41.37 -11.76 19.41
C LEU A 590 41.68 -12.68 20.57
N GLU A 591 40.69 -12.99 21.39
CA GLU A 591 40.86 -13.98 22.46
C GLU A 591 40.86 -15.39 21.91
N THR A 592 39.89 -15.74 21.10
CA THR A 592 39.68 -17.12 20.68
C THR A 592 40.65 -17.58 19.57
N LYS A 593 41.04 -16.66 18.69
CA LYS A 593 41.91 -17.03 17.56
C LYS A 593 43.38 -16.66 17.77
N GLU A 594 43.65 -15.56 18.50
CA GLU A 594 45.00 -15.13 18.76
C GLU A 594 45.50 -15.56 20.12
N GLY A 595 44.60 -15.98 21.01
CA GLY A 595 44.99 -16.41 22.35
C GLY A 595 45.34 -15.25 23.29
N PHE A 596 44.95 -14.01 22.96
CA PHE A 596 45.25 -12.88 23.81
C PHE A 596 44.40 -12.94 25.09
N ASP A 597 44.93 -12.45 26.20
CA ASP A 597 44.11 -12.32 27.39
C ASP A 597 43.08 -11.22 27.20
N GLU A 598 42.13 -11.16 28.09
CA GLU A 598 40.97 -10.26 27.94
C GLU A 598 41.39 -8.80 27.85
N LYS A 599 42.33 -8.35 28.70
CA LYS A 599 42.76 -6.95 28.71
C LYS A 599 43.46 -6.59 27.40
N LYS A 600 44.35 -7.46 26.92
CA LYS A 600 45.05 -7.22 25.66
C LYS A 600 44.06 -7.21 24.50
N ALA A 601 43.14 -8.20 24.48
CA ALA A 601 42.15 -8.27 23.40
C ALA A 601 41.27 -7.04 23.39
N ASP A 602 40.78 -6.58 24.55
CA ASP A 602 39.91 -5.40 24.61
C ASP A 602 40.64 -4.18 24.12
N LEU A 603 41.88 -3.99 24.52
CA LEU A 603 42.62 -2.79 24.11
C LEU A 603 42.90 -2.80 22.61
N LEU A 604 43.34 -3.92 22.07
CA LEU A 604 43.65 -4.04 20.65
C LEU A 604 42.38 -3.95 19.79
N ARG A 605 41.27 -4.52 20.27
CA ARG A 605 40.02 -4.39 19.56
C ARG A 605 39.60 -2.92 19.46
N ALA A 606 39.69 -2.20 20.58
CA ALA A 606 39.32 -0.76 20.57
C ALA A 606 40.20 0.01 19.60
N CYS A 607 41.51 -0.29 19.55
CA CYS A 607 42.41 0.38 18.63
C CYS A 607 42.07 0.07 17.17
N LEU A 608 41.85 -1.22 16.88
CA LEU A 608 41.56 -1.63 15.51
C LEU A 608 40.23 -1.06 15.02
N LEU A 609 39.20 -1.01 15.88
CA LEU A 609 37.92 -0.47 15.51
C LEU A 609 38.02 1.04 15.35
N ALA A 610 38.84 1.72 16.11
CA ALA A 610 39.04 3.17 15.93
C ALA A 610 39.68 3.48 14.58
N VAL A 611 40.70 2.67 14.19
CA VAL A 611 41.31 2.85 12.86
C VAL A 611 40.31 2.57 11.76
N ARG A 612 39.47 1.56 11.94
CA ARG A 612 38.42 1.23 10.99
C ARG A 612 37.46 2.41 10.81
N LYS A 613 37.07 3.02 11.91
CA LYS A 613 36.08 4.12 11.88
C LYS A 613 36.66 5.42 11.35
N HIS A 614 37.86 5.80 11.78
CA HIS A 614 38.41 7.13 11.51
C HIS A 614 39.51 7.14 10.46
N GLY A 615 40.14 6.00 10.17
CA GLY A 615 41.36 5.95 9.38
C GLY A 615 42.57 6.28 10.23
N LEU A 616 43.74 5.70 9.85
CA LEU A 616 44.94 5.90 10.62
C LEU A 616 45.38 7.36 10.70
N ALA A 617 45.20 8.10 9.61
CA ALA A 617 45.66 9.46 9.54
C ALA A 617 44.76 10.46 10.31
N HIS A 618 43.58 10.03 10.74
CA HIS A 618 42.58 10.91 11.34
C HIS A 618 42.09 10.43 12.71
N LEU A 619 42.94 9.68 13.41
CA LEU A 619 42.55 9.17 14.73
C LEU A 619 42.36 10.31 15.73
N PRO A 620 41.27 10.29 16.52
CA PRO A 620 41.12 11.24 17.63
C PRO A 620 42.31 11.12 18.61
N PRO A 621 42.66 12.19 19.33
CA PRO A 621 43.81 12.12 20.25
C PRO A 621 43.70 11.01 21.29
N ALA A 622 42.52 10.74 21.83
CA ALA A 622 42.35 9.69 22.81
C ALA A 622 42.65 8.34 22.22
N ASP A 623 42.22 8.10 20.98
CA ASP A 623 42.49 6.83 20.30
C ASP A 623 43.96 6.69 19.94
N LEU A 624 44.61 7.78 19.56
CA LEU A 624 46.04 7.77 19.24
C LEU A 624 46.83 7.44 20.48
N ALA A 625 46.45 8.03 21.62
CA ALA A 625 47.14 7.73 22.90
C ALA A 625 46.96 6.26 23.29
N ARG A 626 45.72 5.74 23.10
CA ARG A 626 45.43 4.36 23.41
C ARG A 626 46.27 3.42 22.54
N MET A 627 46.44 3.76 21.27
CA MET A 627 47.26 2.96 20.38
C MET A 627 48.70 2.96 20.82
N GLY A 628 49.24 4.08 21.24
CA GLY A 628 50.60 4.18 21.77
C GLY A 628 50.77 3.30 22.98
N VAL A 629 49.83 3.32 23.90
CA VAL A 629 49.85 2.47 25.09
C VAL A 629 49.89 1.00 24.70
N ALA A 630 49.01 0.61 23.75
CA ALA A 630 48.93 -0.79 23.33
C ALA A 630 50.25 -1.28 22.73
N MET A 631 50.82 -0.48 21.84
CA MET A 631 52.07 -0.87 21.17
C MET A 631 53.22 -0.96 22.17
N THR A 632 53.31 -0.04 23.10
CA THR A 632 54.34 -0.03 24.09
C THR A 632 54.15 -1.18 25.06
N LYS A 633 52.95 -1.33 25.62
CA LYS A 633 52.68 -2.31 26.66
C LYS A 633 52.89 -3.75 26.16
N TYR A 634 52.51 -4.03 24.93
CA TYR A 634 52.53 -5.39 24.39
C TYR A 634 53.65 -5.61 23.39
N GLY A 635 54.52 -4.65 23.24
CA GLY A 635 55.67 -4.79 22.36
C GLY A 635 55.36 -5.00 20.91
N LEU A 636 54.29 -4.36 20.44
CA LEU A 636 53.83 -4.52 19.06
C LEU A 636 54.59 -3.60 18.12
N THR A 637 54.98 -4.13 16.98
CA THR A 637 55.52 -3.30 15.89
C THR A 637 54.41 -2.85 15.01
N PHE A 638 54.71 -1.88 14.13
CA PHE A 638 53.75 -1.44 13.14
C PHE A 638 53.32 -2.60 12.24
N ALA A 639 54.26 -3.48 11.89
CA ALA A 639 53.94 -4.65 11.09
C ALA A 639 52.94 -5.58 11.78
N ASP A 640 53.13 -5.77 13.11
CA ASP A 640 52.18 -6.57 13.89
C ASP A 640 50.77 -5.98 13.81
N ALA A 641 50.66 -4.66 13.96
CA ALA A 641 49.39 -3.98 13.91
C ALA A 641 48.75 -4.10 12.53
N GLN A 642 49.55 -3.96 11.47
CA GLN A 642 49.03 -4.13 10.11
C GLN A 642 48.51 -5.54 9.87
N LYS A 643 49.22 -6.54 10.40
CA LYS A 643 48.81 -7.93 10.22
C LYS A 643 47.45 -8.19 10.91
N LEU A 644 47.31 -7.67 12.12
CA LEU A 644 46.05 -7.83 12.84
C LEU A 644 44.93 -7.08 12.11
N TYR A 645 45.22 -5.88 11.64
CA TYR A 645 44.22 -5.10 10.90
C TYR A 645 43.78 -5.83 9.64
N GLY A 646 44.72 -6.33 8.85
CA GLY A 646 44.39 -7.06 7.63
C GLY A 646 43.61 -8.34 7.89
N LYS A 647 43.87 -8.97 9.03
CA LYS A 647 43.22 -10.23 9.38
C LYS A 647 41.79 -10.01 9.91
N TYR A 648 41.56 -8.95 10.67
CA TYR A 648 40.30 -8.80 11.41
C TYR A 648 39.44 -7.65 10.96
N VAL A 649 39.97 -6.63 10.32
CA VAL A 649 39.20 -5.49 9.92
C VAL A 649 38.91 -5.48 8.42
N GLY A 650 39.95 -5.66 7.63
CA GLY A 650 39.76 -5.72 6.19
C GLY A 650 41.04 -5.46 5.43
N ASN A 651 41.11 -6.10 4.31
CA ASN A 651 42.31 -6.05 3.48
C ASN A 651 41.90 -6.42 2.06
N TRP A 652 42.23 -5.57 1.13
CA TRP A 652 41.97 -5.85 -0.27
C TRP A 652 42.73 -7.13 -0.68
N GLY A 653 41.97 -8.11 -1.13
CA GLY A 653 42.57 -9.38 -1.48
C GLY A 653 42.79 -10.31 -0.30
N GLY A 654 42.17 -10.05 0.81
CA GLY A 654 42.29 -10.92 2.00
C GLY A 654 41.53 -12.23 1.84
N GLU A 655 41.60 -13.03 2.88
CA GLU A 655 40.98 -14.35 2.90
C GLU A 655 39.47 -14.24 2.75
N SER A 656 38.92 -15.14 1.94
CA SER A 656 37.48 -15.22 1.76
C SER A 656 36.80 -15.51 3.10
N THR A 657 35.70 -14.82 3.35
CA THR A 657 35.01 -14.93 4.63
C THR A 657 33.58 -15.38 4.44
N VAL A 658 33.13 -16.29 5.27
CA VAL A 658 31.74 -16.69 5.38
C VAL A 658 31.19 -16.07 6.66
N TRP A 659 30.32 -15.10 6.54
CA TRP A 659 29.62 -14.51 7.68
C TRP A 659 28.29 -15.20 7.89
N ARG A 660 27.92 -15.41 9.15
CA ARG A 660 26.61 -15.96 9.48
C ARG A 660 26.00 -15.13 10.60
N LEU A 661 24.73 -14.80 10.42
CA LEU A 661 23.92 -14.12 11.44
C LEU A 661 22.86 -15.10 11.91
N ASP A 662 22.84 -15.38 13.23
CA ASP A 662 21.79 -16.18 13.84
C ASP A 662 20.88 -15.30 14.67
N ALA A 663 19.59 -15.33 14.37
CA ALA A 663 18.58 -14.62 15.16
C ALA A 663 18.05 -15.54 16.24
N LEU A 664 17.98 -15.03 17.47
CA LEU A 664 17.55 -15.83 18.61
C LEU A 664 16.30 -15.27 19.24
N LYS A 665 15.42 -16.17 19.66
CA LYS A 665 14.21 -15.83 20.38
C LYS A 665 14.03 -16.85 21.49
N GLY A 666 13.92 -16.36 22.73
CA GLY A 666 13.86 -17.26 23.86
C GLY A 666 15.07 -18.17 24.00
N GLY A 667 16.24 -17.70 23.57
CA GLY A 667 17.47 -18.47 23.65
C GLY A 667 17.68 -19.47 22.52
N GLU A 668 16.73 -19.59 21.60
CA GLU A 668 16.82 -20.54 20.49
C GLU A 668 16.99 -19.82 19.17
N VAL A 669 17.77 -20.41 18.26
CA VAL A 669 17.96 -19.86 16.92
C VAL A 669 16.66 -20.07 16.14
N VAL A 670 16.07 -18.97 15.69
CA VAL A 670 14.81 -19.01 14.92
C VAL A 670 15.02 -18.71 13.44
N SER A 671 16.16 -18.15 13.07
CA SER A 671 16.48 -17.86 11.68
C SER A 671 17.97 -17.63 11.54
N SER A 672 18.51 -17.90 10.35
CA SER A 672 19.92 -17.66 10.06
C SER A 672 20.07 -17.12 8.65
N VAL A 673 21.08 -16.27 8.46
CA VAL A 673 21.45 -15.73 7.15
C VAL A 673 22.94 -15.93 6.98
N THR A 674 23.33 -16.45 5.81
CA THR A 674 24.73 -16.60 5.43
C THR A 674 25.09 -15.55 4.39
N LEU A 675 26.16 -14.81 4.63
CA LEU A 675 26.66 -13.78 3.73
C LEU A 675 28.05 -14.21 3.27
N CYS A 676 28.17 -14.50 1.98
CA CYS A 676 29.39 -15.05 1.45
C CYS A 676 29.41 -14.80 -0.05
N PRO A 677 30.55 -14.42 -0.63
CA PRO A 677 30.60 -14.28 -2.08
C PRO A 677 30.22 -15.59 -2.78
N SER A 678 29.45 -15.48 -3.84
CA SER A 678 28.95 -16.65 -4.54
C SER A 678 28.87 -16.37 -6.02
N ALA A 679 29.16 -17.36 -6.83
CA ALA A 679 28.99 -17.29 -8.28
C ALA A 679 27.68 -17.96 -8.73
N LYS A 680 26.92 -18.51 -7.81
CA LYS A 680 25.69 -19.23 -8.16
C LYS A 680 24.47 -18.37 -7.90
N LEU A 681 23.63 -18.25 -8.93
CA LEU A 681 22.41 -17.47 -8.86
C LEU A 681 21.22 -18.36 -9.12
N HIS A 682 20.07 -17.99 -8.56
CA HIS A 682 18.83 -18.65 -8.91
C HIS A 682 17.68 -17.65 -8.90
N LEU A 683 16.59 -18.02 -9.59
CA LEU A 683 15.40 -17.21 -9.66
C LEU A 683 14.43 -17.59 -8.56
N GLU A 684 13.86 -16.59 -7.91
CA GLU A 684 12.73 -16.75 -7.04
C GLU A 684 11.53 -16.10 -7.73
N VAL A 685 10.54 -16.90 -8.10
CA VAL A 685 9.36 -16.43 -8.83
C VAL A 685 8.16 -16.64 -7.94
N THR A 686 7.49 -15.54 -7.59
CA THR A 686 6.42 -15.56 -6.60
C THR A 686 5.14 -14.98 -7.18
N PRO A 687 4.20 -15.83 -7.62
CA PRO A 687 2.90 -15.33 -8.06
C PRO A 687 2.04 -14.95 -6.87
N SER A 688 1.18 -13.96 -7.07
CA SER A 688 0.22 -13.58 -6.04
C SER A 688 -0.77 -14.72 -5.78
N HIS A 689 -1.11 -15.47 -6.82
CA HIS A 689 -1.93 -16.68 -6.72
C HIS A 689 -1.72 -17.47 -8.00
N THR A 690 -2.00 -18.77 -7.93
CA THR A 690 -1.85 -19.65 -9.09
C THR A 690 -3.16 -20.23 -9.58
N GLU A 691 -4.23 -20.09 -8.81
CA GLU A 691 -5.56 -20.50 -9.24
C GLU A 691 -6.27 -19.26 -9.74
N LEU A 692 -6.44 -19.18 -11.05
CA LEU A 692 -7.08 -18.05 -11.70
C LEU A 692 -8.54 -18.40 -11.95
N THR A 693 -9.42 -17.43 -11.79
CA THR A 693 -10.86 -17.63 -11.93
C THR A 693 -11.39 -16.79 -13.07
N GLU A 694 -11.78 -17.45 -14.13
CA GLU A 694 -12.51 -16.79 -15.22
C GLU A 694 -13.96 -16.70 -14.77
N GLY A 695 -14.43 -15.50 -14.52
CA GLY A 695 -15.76 -15.30 -13.95
C GLY A 695 -16.51 -14.21 -14.67
N ASP A 696 -17.06 -13.29 -13.90
CA ASP A 696 -17.80 -12.17 -14.47
C ASP A 696 -16.90 -11.29 -15.32
N THR A 697 -15.61 -11.31 -15.04
CA THR A 697 -14.60 -10.68 -15.86
C THR A 697 -13.30 -11.46 -15.69
N TYR A 698 -12.21 -10.92 -16.23
CA TYR A 698 -10.91 -11.58 -16.16
C TYR A 698 -10.35 -11.56 -14.73
N ASP A 699 -9.46 -12.51 -14.47
CA ASP A 699 -8.62 -12.53 -13.30
C ASP A 699 -7.18 -12.30 -13.75
N MET A 700 -6.34 -11.86 -12.84
CA MET A 700 -4.95 -11.59 -13.17
C MET A 700 -4.10 -11.81 -11.93
N ALA A 701 -3.01 -12.55 -12.09
CA ALA A 701 -2.01 -12.73 -11.04
C ALA A 701 -0.83 -11.82 -11.33
N ALA A 702 -0.30 -11.19 -10.30
CA ALA A 702 0.97 -10.48 -10.40
C ALA A 702 2.07 -11.46 -10.01
N VAL A 703 3.17 -11.44 -10.77
CA VAL A 703 4.27 -12.37 -10.56
C VAL A 703 5.52 -11.56 -10.26
N ARG A 704 6.04 -11.71 -9.05
CA ARG A 704 7.28 -11.04 -8.65
C ARG A 704 8.45 -11.94 -8.96
N VAL A 705 9.56 -11.34 -9.41
CA VAL A 705 10.78 -12.09 -9.76
C VAL A 705 11.97 -11.45 -9.08
N ARG A 706 12.72 -12.26 -8.34
CA ARG A 706 13.99 -11.81 -7.76
C ARG A 706 15.09 -12.77 -8.14
N ILE A 707 16.29 -12.24 -8.30
CA ILE A 707 17.48 -13.05 -8.48
C ILE A 707 18.22 -13.08 -7.16
N LEU A 708 18.47 -14.28 -6.66
CA LEU A 708 19.11 -14.50 -5.37
C LEU A 708 20.40 -15.29 -5.56
N ASP A 709 21.32 -15.16 -4.59
CA ASP A 709 22.51 -16.00 -4.61
C ASP A 709 22.20 -17.37 -4.00
N GLU A 710 23.19 -18.24 -3.93
CA GLU A 710 22.95 -19.61 -3.48
C GLU A 710 22.53 -19.67 -2.01
N TYR A 711 22.75 -18.61 -1.25
CA TYR A 711 22.39 -18.56 0.17
C TYR A 711 21.04 -17.90 0.39
N GLY A 712 20.36 -17.52 -0.68
CA GLY A 712 19.04 -16.90 -0.60
C GLY A 712 19.06 -15.41 -0.38
N SER A 713 20.21 -14.76 -0.48
CA SER A 713 20.32 -13.31 -0.35
C SER A 713 20.10 -12.63 -1.69
N PRO A 714 19.53 -11.41 -1.69
CA PRO A 714 19.36 -10.69 -2.96
C PRO A 714 20.70 -10.47 -3.68
N ALA A 715 20.64 -10.49 -4.99
CA ALA A 715 21.80 -10.28 -5.85
C ALA A 715 21.58 -9.03 -6.71
N PRO A 716 21.74 -7.83 -6.15
CA PRO A 716 21.35 -6.61 -6.87
C PRO A 716 22.22 -6.28 -8.05
N TYR A 717 23.40 -6.88 -8.16
CA TYR A 717 24.24 -6.68 -9.33
C TYR A 717 23.83 -7.56 -10.49
N ALA A 718 22.92 -8.50 -10.28
CA ALA A 718 22.41 -9.38 -11.34
C ALA A 718 21.30 -8.65 -12.11
N GLN A 719 21.68 -7.58 -12.81
CA GLN A 719 20.75 -6.80 -13.60
C GLN A 719 20.64 -7.39 -14.99
N LEU A 720 20.12 -8.60 -15.01
CA LEU A 720 20.04 -9.41 -16.21
C LEU A 720 18.72 -9.17 -16.93
N PRO A 721 18.68 -9.32 -18.25
CA PRO A 721 17.40 -9.43 -18.94
C PRO A 721 16.66 -10.68 -18.46
N VAL A 722 15.38 -10.51 -18.18
CA VAL A 722 14.51 -11.61 -17.75
C VAL A 722 13.47 -11.81 -18.85
N THR A 723 13.38 -13.03 -19.35
CA THR A 723 12.43 -13.37 -20.41
C THR A 723 11.27 -14.15 -19.85
N PHE A 724 10.07 -13.75 -20.25
CA PHE A 724 8.82 -14.40 -19.83
C PHE A 724 8.19 -15.05 -21.05
N ARG A 725 7.80 -16.32 -20.91
CA ARG A 725 7.06 -17.05 -21.92
C ARG A 725 5.87 -17.72 -21.28
N LEU A 726 4.70 -17.51 -21.87
CA LEU A 726 3.48 -18.10 -21.32
C LEU A 726 2.78 -18.91 -22.39
N GLU A 727 2.43 -20.16 -22.05
CA GLU A 727 1.69 -21.05 -22.92
C GLU A 727 0.42 -21.52 -22.21
N GLY A 728 -0.66 -21.65 -22.97
CA GLY A 728 -1.90 -22.18 -22.43
C GLY A 728 -3.00 -21.15 -22.32
N ALA A 729 -3.85 -21.29 -21.31
CA ALA A 729 -5.15 -20.62 -21.21
C ALA A 729 -5.06 -19.22 -20.55
N ALA A 730 -3.98 -18.52 -20.78
CA ALA A 730 -3.80 -17.18 -20.22
C ALA A 730 -2.82 -16.40 -21.11
N GLN A 731 -2.65 -15.12 -20.81
CA GLN A 731 -1.73 -14.27 -21.58
C GLN A 731 -0.91 -13.40 -20.64
N LEU A 732 0.27 -13.01 -21.10
CA LEU A 732 1.10 -12.05 -20.38
C LEU A 732 0.53 -10.64 -20.54
N VAL A 733 0.80 -9.79 -19.55
CA VAL A 733 0.56 -8.36 -19.63
C VAL A 733 1.92 -7.69 -19.41
N GLY A 734 2.24 -6.75 -20.29
CA GLY A 734 3.55 -6.10 -20.27
C GLY A 734 4.53 -6.79 -21.20
N PRO A 735 5.78 -6.34 -21.23
CA PRO A 735 6.75 -6.87 -22.19
C PRO A 735 7.18 -8.28 -21.86
N GLU A 736 7.61 -9.00 -22.91
CA GLU A 736 8.13 -10.34 -22.75
C GLU A 736 9.54 -10.37 -22.18
N VAL A 737 10.26 -9.27 -22.27
CA VAL A 737 11.61 -9.15 -21.72
C VAL A 737 11.67 -7.88 -20.88
N THR A 738 12.10 -8.02 -19.64
CA THR A 738 12.32 -6.87 -18.75
C THR A 738 13.72 -6.94 -18.19
N THR A 739 14.19 -5.83 -17.64
CA THR A 739 15.44 -5.79 -16.92
C THR A 739 15.21 -6.03 -15.44
N ALA A 740 16.00 -6.92 -14.85
CA ALA A 740 15.96 -7.13 -13.40
C ALA A 740 16.71 -5.99 -12.73
N GLU A 741 16.00 -4.92 -12.38
CA GLU A 741 16.61 -3.74 -11.78
C GLU A 741 16.93 -4.03 -10.33
N GLY A 742 18.21 -3.98 -10.00
CA GLY A 742 18.64 -4.41 -8.69
C GLY A 742 18.34 -5.88 -8.45
N GLY A 743 18.27 -6.68 -9.52
CA GLY A 743 17.96 -8.10 -9.44
C GLY A 743 16.48 -8.40 -9.30
N MET A 744 15.60 -7.44 -9.59
CA MET A 744 14.16 -7.62 -9.33
C MET A 744 13.33 -7.10 -10.49
N THR A 745 12.22 -7.80 -10.79
CA THR A 745 11.29 -7.41 -11.83
C THR A 745 9.97 -8.13 -11.59
N GLY A 746 9.10 -8.15 -12.60
CA GLY A 746 7.83 -8.82 -12.50
C GLY A 746 7.07 -8.86 -13.80
N THR A 747 5.94 -9.53 -13.78
CA THR A 747 5.02 -9.61 -14.90
C THR A 747 3.63 -9.96 -14.38
N TYR A 748 2.71 -10.24 -15.31
CA TYR A 748 1.34 -10.65 -14.97
C TYR A 748 0.92 -11.83 -15.82
N VAL A 749 0.01 -12.62 -15.26
CA VAL A 749 -0.68 -13.69 -15.99
C VAL A 749 -2.17 -13.39 -15.91
N LYS A 750 -2.80 -13.15 -17.06
CA LYS A 750 -4.17 -12.67 -17.16
C LYS A 750 -5.02 -13.69 -17.93
N THR A 751 -6.23 -13.97 -17.42
CA THR A 751 -7.13 -14.89 -18.10
C THR A 751 -7.70 -14.28 -19.38
N THR A 752 -8.08 -15.14 -20.33
CA THR A 752 -8.51 -14.74 -21.67
C THR A 752 -9.94 -15.13 -22.00
N GLY A 753 -10.64 -15.77 -21.08
CA GLY A 753 -11.95 -16.36 -21.33
C GLY A 753 -11.91 -17.87 -21.44
N GLU A 754 -10.73 -18.45 -21.68
CA GLU A 754 -10.53 -19.89 -21.74
C GLU A 754 -10.24 -20.46 -20.37
N THR A 755 -10.56 -21.73 -20.18
CA THR A 755 -10.17 -22.45 -18.98
C THR A 755 -9.11 -23.48 -19.34
N GLY A 756 -8.40 -23.97 -18.33
CA GLY A 756 -7.35 -24.95 -18.52
C GLY A 756 -6.11 -24.61 -17.74
N THR A 757 -4.96 -25.02 -18.25
CA THR A 757 -3.67 -24.80 -17.62
C THR A 757 -2.88 -23.77 -18.41
N ALA A 758 -2.14 -22.93 -17.70
CA ALA A 758 -1.17 -22.02 -18.32
C ALA A 758 0.15 -22.21 -17.58
N VAL A 759 1.25 -22.20 -18.34
CA VAL A 759 2.58 -22.38 -17.77
C VAL A 759 3.43 -21.16 -18.11
N LEU A 760 3.91 -20.50 -17.07
CA LEU A 760 4.84 -19.37 -17.21
C LEU A 760 6.27 -19.89 -17.04
N THR A 761 7.12 -19.62 -18.03
CA THR A 761 8.54 -19.95 -17.95
C THR A 761 9.32 -18.64 -17.85
N VAL A 762 10.15 -18.54 -16.83
CA VAL A 762 10.98 -17.36 -16.58
C VAL A 762 12.44 -17.78 -16.74
N THR A 763 13.17 -17.06 -17.61
CA THR A 763 14.56 -17.41 -17.90
C THR A 763 15.47 -16.20 -17.82
N THR A 764 16.72 -16.45 -17.45
CA THR A 764 17.81 -15.50 -17.61
C THR A 764 19.03 -16.24 -18.17
N SER A 765 20.05 -15.46 -18.55
CA SER A 765 21.26 -16.04 -19.11
C SER A 765 22.12 -16.77 -18.07
N GLN A 766 21.88 -16.56 -16.79
CA GLN A 766 22.78 -17.06 -15.74
C GLN A 766 22.07 -17.84 -14.63
N THR A 767 20.81 -18.18 -14.83
CA THR A 767 20.06 -18.98 -13.84
C THR A 767 19.38 -20.14 -14.54
N GLU A 768 19.00 -21.15 -13.75
CA GLU A 768 18.09 -22.16 -14.25
C GLU A 768 16.74 -21.52 -14.52
N ALA A 769 16.02 -22.02 -15.52
CA ALA A 769 14.66 -21.57 -15.80
C ALA A 769 13.73 -22.01 -14.67
N VAL A 770 12.71 -21.19 -14.41
CA VAL A 770 11.66 -21.53 -13.44
C VAL A 770 10.35 -21.57 -14.18
N ARG A 771 9.57 -22.62 -13.94
CA ARG A 771 8.26 -22.82 -14.56
C ARG A 771 7.21 -22.80 -13.47
N ILE A 772 6.16 -22.01 -13.67
CA ILE A 772 5.04 -21.92 -12.74
C ILE A 772 3.77 -22.32 -13.49
N ALA A 773 3.04 -23.28 -12.94
CA ALA A 773 1.79 -23.71 -13.53
C ALA A 773 0.62 -22.97 -12.88
N PHE A 774 -0.26 -22.46 -13.72
CA PHE A 774 -1.51 -21.82 -13.30
C PHE A 774 -2.67 -22.66 -13.78
N THR A 775 -3.70 -22.77 -12.94
CA THR A 775 -4.95 -23.39 -13.38
C THR A 775 -5.99 -22.30 -13.52
N VAL A 776 -6.69 -22.30 -14.65
CA VAL A 776 -7.75 -21.33 -14.92
C VAL A 776 -9.08 -22.09 -14.87
N GLY A 777 -9.86 -21.80 -13.84
CA GLY A 777 -11.18 -22.38 -13.69
C GLY A 777 -12.27 -21.37 -13.92
N ARG A 778 -13.48 -21.86 -14.14
CA ARG A 778 -14.63 -20.99 -14.32
C ARG A 778 -15.37 -20.85 -13.00
N LYS A 779 -15.78 -19.61 -12.70
CA LYS A 779 -16.54 -19.34 -11.50
C LYS A 779 -17.86 -20.11 -11.56
N PRO A 780 -18.25 -20.80 -10.49
CA PRO A 780 -19.53 -21.53 -10.50
C PRO A 780 -20.71 -20.57 -10.70
N GLU A 781 -21.68 -21.01 -11.45
CA GLU A 781 -22.93 -20.26 -11.62
C GLU A 781 -23.70 -20.27 -10.30
N ARG A 782 -24.33 -19.14 -9.99
CA ARG A 782 -25.15 -19.01 -8.79
C ARG A 782 -26.60 -19.33 -9.09
#